data_7260a1204b653d1eac03e6694f30d74e
#
_entry.id   7260a1204b653d1eac03e6694f30d74e
#
_cell.length_a   1.000
_cell.length_b   1.000
_cell.length_c   1.000
_cell.angle_alpha   90.00
_cell.angle_beta   90.00
_cell.angle_gamma   90.00
#
_symmetry.space_group_name_H-M   'P 1'
#
loop_
_entity.id
_entity.type
_entity.pdbx_description
1 polymer ?
#
loop_
_entity_poly.entity_id
_entity_poly.type
_entity_poly.pdbx_seq_one_letter_code
_entity_poly.pdbx_strand_id
1 'polypeptide(L)'
;DFSLRYPLIDGQGNFGSVDGDNAAAMRYTEVRMSRIAHELLADLDKETVDFGPNYDGSEHEPLVMPTKIPNLLINGSSGIAVGMATNIPPHNLTDICTALFALLDDPETDIESLIEIVKAPDFPTAGIIYGLSGVRDGYRTGRGRVVMRATCHFENVGREGGKQAIIIDELPYQVNKANLLIKIGELVRDKQIEGIADLRDESDKSGMRVYIELKRGENADVILNNLYKQTQMQDTFGMNMVALIDGQPRLLNLRQMLDAFLRHRREVVTRRTVFDLRKARERGHILEGLAVALANVDEIVELIKSSETPVIAKERLLDRAWKSTMVEEMLARIDPEFSRPVNIGPEFGLHADGYRMTEIQAQRILEMQLQRLTNLESDKIIGEYKDIMAKIADLLDILANPARITQIIRDELTQIRDQFGDERRSVIVENAQDMSMEDLIKPEEMVVTLSHGGYMKTQPMDDYRAQKRGGRGKQAAGTKDEDFIEKMFVANTHDYILCFSNRGRLYWLKVYNVPQGGRGARGKPIVNLLPLEEGEKINALLPVKAFDDDHYVFMATSNGIVKKTPLSDFSRPRTAGIIAVGLDDKDFLIGASITDGRHDVMLFSDGGKAVRFDENDVRPMGRTARGVIGMKLAQGKKLISLLVAEDENDFVLTATENGFGKRTPITEYTRHARATQGMIAIQTSERNGRVVAATLVKPDDEIMLITTGGVLIRTRVNEIRAMSRATQGVTLINLDKGEKLISLEKVAESDNEDELGE
;
A
#
# COMPACT_ATOMS: atom_id res chain seq x y z
N ASP A 1 10.28 21.79 8.67
CA ASP A 1 9.29 21.57 7.61
C ASP A 1 9.23 20.12 7.12
N PHE A 2 10.19 19.28 7.46
CA PHE A 2 10.12 17.83 7.21
C PHE A 2 9.79 17.00 8.45
N SER A 3 9.83 17.60 9.65
CA SER A 3 9.54 16.92 10.94
C SER A 3 8.18 17.27 11.50
N LEU A 4 7.77 18.54 11.43
CA LEU A 4 6.50 19.05 11.93
C LEU A 4 5.60 19.49 10.80
N ARG A 5 4.34 19.09 10.86
CA ARG A 5 3.32 19.52 9.88
C ARG A 5 3.07 21.03 9.93
N TYR A 6 3.11 21.61 11.12
CA TYR A 6 3.01 23.04 11.38
C TYR A 6 4.22 23.48 12.20
N PRO A 7 5.31 23.91 11.54
CA PRO A 7 6.54 24.29 12.23
C PRO A 7 6.33 25.42 13.23
N LEU A 8 6.88 25.25 14.43
CA LEU A 8 6.77 26.18 15.54
C LEU A 8 7.94 27.17 15.58
N ILE A 9 9.03 26.84 14.91
CA ILE A 9 10.24 27.66 14.83
C ILE A 9 10.45 28.09 13.39
N ASP A 10 10.65 29.38 13.19
CA ASP A 10 11.11 29.97 11.94
C ASP A 10 12.63 30.14 12.05
N GLY A 11 13.35 29.21 11.46
CA GLY A 11 14.80 29.13 11.53
C GLY A 11 15.47 29.64 10.27
N GLN A 12 16.68 30.20 10.44
CA GLN A 12 17.57 30.54 9.36
C GLN A 12 18.90 29.82 9.56
N GLY A 13 19.33 29.10 8.52
CA GLY A 13 20.51 28.25 8.55
C GLY A 13 20.18 26.77 8.39
N ASN A 14 21.14 25.91 8.69
CA ASN A 14 21.00 24.47 8.57
C ASN A 14 20.48 23.86 9.89
N PHE A 15 19.25 23.36 9.87
CA PHE A 15 18.59 22.68 10.98
C PHE A 15 18.45 21.16 10.77
N GLY A 16 19.20 20.60 9.83
CA GLY A 16 19.10 19.24 9.39
C GLY A 16 18.36 19.11 8.05
N SER A 17 18.32 17.91 7.52
CA SER A 17 17.66 17.62 6.26
C SER A 17 17.00 16.24 6.25
N VAL A 18 16.21 15.98 5.22
CA VAL A 18 15.61 14.68 4.96
C VAL A 18 16.66 13.59 4.63
N ASP A 19 17.89 13.98 4.33
CA ASP A 19 19.04 13.09 4.14
C ASP A 19 19.74 12.69 5.46
N GLY A 20 19.22 13.17 6.59
CA GLY A 20 19.79 12.88 7.90
C GLY A 20 21.01 13.72 8.27
N ASP A 21 21.23 14.82 7.55
CA ASP A 21 22.30 15.77 7.90
C ASP A 21 22.06 16.34 9.29
N ASN A 22 23.10 16.49 10.05
CA ASN A 22 23.04 17.13 11.36
C ASN A 22 22.83 18.62 11.22
N ALA A 23 22.13 19.21 12.20
CA ALA A 23 22.02 20.66 12.31
C ALA A 23 23.41 21.29 12.47
N ALA A 24 23.60 22.47 11.91
CA ALA A 24 24.81 23.26 12.14
C ALA A 24 24.95 23.64 13.62
N ALA A 25 26.16 23.97 14.04
CA ALA A 25 26.37 24.52 15.38
C ALA A 25 25.55 25.79 15.60
N MET A 26 25.03 25.98 16.81
CA MET A 26 24.11 27.09 17.14
C MET A 26 24.63 28.47 16.76
N ARG A 27 25.97 28.67 16.72
CA ARG A 27 26.59 29.93 16.31
C ARG A 27 26.36 30.31 14.84
N TYR A 28 25.89 29.37 14.01
CA TYR A 28 25.62 29.57 12.58
C TYR A 28 24.14 29.66 12.26
N THR A 29 23.26 29.58 13.24
CA THR A 29 21.81 29.56 13.02
C THR A 29 21.12 30.67 13.80
N GLU A 30 20.01 31.12 13.28
CA GLU A 30 19.10 32.05 13.93
C GLU A 30 17.72 31.41 14.08
N VAL A 31 17.05 31.72 15.19
CA VAL A 31 15.71 31.19 15.46
C VAL A 31 14.78 32.29 15.93
N ARG A 32 13.53 32.18 15.53
CA ARG A 32 12.41 32.94 16.07
C ARG A 32 11.16 32.11 16.09
N MET A 33 10.20 32.44 16.92
CA MET A 33 8.93 31.75 16.94
C MET A 33 8.14 32.04 15.66
N SER A 34 7.54 31.01 15.09
CA SER A 34 6.57 31.17 14.03
C SER A 34 5.26 31.78 14.57
N ARG A 35 4.42 32.30 13.70
CA ARG A 35 3.13 32.89 14.09
C ARG A 35 2.26 31.91 14.87
N ILE A 36 2.18 30.65 14.43
CA ILE A 36 1.37 29.64 15.07
C ILE A 36 1.87 29.30 16.49
N ALA A 37 3.18 29.40 16.74
CA ALA A 37 3.76 29.13 18.04
C ALA A 37 3.29 30.14 19.13
N HIS A 38 2.97 31.36 18.73
CA HIS A 38 2.39 32.35 19.66
C HIS A 38 1.03 31.90 20.21
N GLU A 39 0.27 31.13 19.45
CA GLU A 39 -1.01 30.59 19.89
C GLU A 39 -0.90 29.47 20.94
N LEU A 40 0.28 28.85 21.05
CA LEU A 40 0.56 27.92 22.16
C LEU A 40 0.68 28.64 23.51
N LEU A 41 1.16 29.87 23.48
CA LEU A 41 1.48 30.67 24.66
C LEU A 41 0.43 31.77 24.94
N ALA A 42 -0.61 31.87 24.12
CA ALA A 42 -1.64 32.87 24.28
C ALA A 42 -2.28 32.79 25.67
N ASP A 43 -2.41 33.92 26.32
CA ASP A 43 -3.00 34.06 27.66
C ASP A 43 -2.21 33.38 28.80
N LEU A 44 -0.93 33.08 28.60
CA LEU A 44 -0.05 32.49 29.63
C LEU A 44 0.06 33.38 30.87
N ASP A 45 -0.01 34.71 30.70
CA ASP A 45 0.08 35.73 31.74
C ASP A 45 -1.23 35.95 32.50
N LYS A 46 -2.28 35.21 32.17
CA LYS A 46 -3.62 35.34 32.73
C LYS A 46 -4.01 34.19 33.70
N GLU A 47 -3.04 33.59 34.30
CA GLU A 47 -3.25 32.48 35.28
C GLU A 47 -4.10 31.34 34.73
N THR A 48 -4.01 31.11 33.44
CA THR A 48 -4.80 30.09 32.71
C THR A 48 -4.36 28.66 32.97
N VAL A 49 -3.11 28.50 33.40
CA VAL A 49 -2.50 27.21 33.73
C VAL A 49 -1.68 27.30 35.00
N ASP A 50 -1.45 26.16 35.64
CA ASP A 50 -0.64 26.09 36.85
C ASP A 50 0.86 26.15 36.51
N PHE A 51 1.63 26.78 37.40
CA PHE A 51 3.07 26.87 37.32
C PHE A 51 3.73 26.01 38.39
N GLY A 52 4.87 25.48 38.09
CA GLY A 52 5.71 24.75 39.02
C GLY A 52 7.18 25.18 38.92
N PRO A 53 8.03 24.73 39.84
CA PRO A 53 9.46 25.01 39.74
C PRO A 53 10.10 24.34 38.53
N ASN A 54 11.11 25.01 37.95
CA ASN A 54 11.94 24.42 36.95
C ASN A 54 12.90 23.34 37.54
N TYR A 55 13.80 22.79 36.74
CA TYR A 55 14.67 21.67 37.12
C TYR A 55 15.56 21.97 38.37
N ASP A 56 15.96 23.21 38.59
CA ASP A 56 16.82 23.60 39.69
C ASP A 56 16.07 24.45 40.79
N GLY A 57 14.80 24.70 40.60
CA GLY A 57 13.97 25.49 41.48
C GLY A 57 14.22 27.01 41.47
N SER A 58 15.06 27.51 40.56
CA SER A 58 15.43 28.92 40.46
C SER A 58 14.31 29.78 39.85
N GLU A 59 13.51 29.20 38.98
CA GLU A 59 12.42 29.86 38.22
C GLU A 59 11.14 29.00 38.26
N HIS A 60 10.03 29.59 37.90
CA HIS A 60 8.75 28.89 37.74
C HIS A 60 8.40 28.80 36.25
N GLU A 61 7.86 27.66 35.86
CA GLU A 61 7.43 27.39 34.50
C GLU A 61 6.03 26.80 34.45
N PRO A 62 5.28 26.98 33.36
CA PRO A 62 3.97 26.39 33.23
C PRO A 62 4.06 24.87 33.18
N LEU A 63 3.16 24.17 33.87
CA LEU A 63 3.07 22.70 33.84
C LEU A 63 2.50 22.19 32.54
N VAL A 64 1.67 23.00 31.89
CA VAL A 64 1.04 22.73 30.60
C VAL A 64 0.85 24.06 29.86
N MET A 65 0.87 24.04 28.54
CA MET A 65 0.63 25.25 27.76
C MET A 65 -0.85 25.55 27.62
N PRO A 66 -1.25 26.85 27.72
CA PRO A 66 -2.63 27.27 27.49
C PRO A 66 -2.96 27.39 26.02
N THR A 67 -2.69 26.32 25.26
CA THR A 67 -2.72 26.35 23.78
C THR A 67 -4.12 26.57 23.21
N LYS A 68 -4.23 27.46 22.22
CA LYS A 68 -5.44 27.62 21.41
C LYS A 68 -5.50 26.63 20.25
N ILE A 69 -4.37 26.00 19.91
CA ILE A 69 -4.28 25.03 18.81
C ILE A 69 -4.22 23.61 19.38
N PRO A 70 -4.83 22.64 18.69
CA PRO A 70 -4.74 21.22 19.06
C PRO A 70 -3.39 20.62 18.66
N ASN A 71 -2.31 21.12 19.25
CA ASN A 71 -0.93 20.88 18.77
C ASN A 71 -0.53 19.41 18.80
N LEU A 72 -0.99 18.65 19.79
CA LEU A 72 -0.65 17.23 19.89
C LEU A 72 -1.14 16.44 18.68
N LEU A 73 -2.32 16.76 18.17
CA LEU A 73 -2.88 16.12 16.98
C LEU A 73 -2.31 16.66 15.68
N ILE A 74 -2.14 17.97 15.56
CA ILE A 74 -1.69 18.55 14.28
C ILE A 74 -0.20 18.35 14.00
N ASN A 75 0.63 18.29 15.04
CA ASN A 75 2.06 18.05 14.90
C ASN A 75 2.49 16.64 15.33
N GLY A 76 1.62 15.93 16.03
CA GLY A 76 1.97 14.64 16.57
C GLY A 76 3.01 14.70 17.69
N SER A 77 3.44 13.54 18.11
CA SER A 77 4.50 13.38 19.11
C SER A 77 5.18 12.02 18.94
N SER A 78 6.45 11.95 19.28
CA SER A 78 7.20 10.71 19.32
C SER A 78 8.16 10.74 20.51
N GLY A 79 8.14 9.68 21.31
CA GLY A 79 9.00 9.60 22.48
C GLY A 79 9.05 8.21 23.07
N ILE A 80 10.18 7.90 23.70
CA ILE A 80 10.45 6.62 24.35
C ILE A 80 10.77 6.92 25.82
N ALA A 81 10.01 6.29 26.71
CA ALA A 81 10.23 6.34 28.15
C ALA A 81 10.49 4.92 28.68
N VAL A 82 10.77 4.81 29.95
CA VAL A 82 10.91 3.49 30.60
C VAL A 82 9.52 2.86 30.75
N GLY A 83 9.33 1.73 30.11
CA GLY A 83 8.07 0.96 30.20
C GLY A 83 6.92 1.49 29.33
N MET A 84 7.11 2.59 28.60
CA MET A 84 6.09 3.13 27.70
C MET A 84 6.72 3.92 26.55
N ALA A 85 5.97 4.06 25.47
CA ALA A 85 6.34 4.91 24.35
C ALA A 85 5.08 5.59 23.79
N THR A 86 5.27 6.70 23.12
CA THR A 86 4.21 7.35 22.35
C THR A 86 4.64 7.58 20.93
N ASN A 87 3.70 7.45 20.00
CA ASN A 87 3.91 7.76 18.59
C ASN A 87 2.58 8.21 17.98
N ILE A 88 2.37 9.50 17.97
CA ILE A 88 1.14 10.13 17.50
C ILE A 88 1.42 10.79 16.15
N PRO A 89 0.68 10.43 15.08
CA PRO A 89 0.91 11.02 13.78
C PRO A 89 0.40 12.47 13.71
N PRO A 90 1.00 13.30 12.86
CA PRO A 90 0.49 14.65 12.60
C PRO A 90 -0.79 14.61 11.75
N HIS A 91 -1.61 15.67 11.86
CA HIS A 91 -2.91 15.78 11.20
C HIS A 91 -3.08 17.15 10.55
N ASN A 92 -4.01 17.24 9.63
CA ASN A 92 -4.42 18.50 9.03
C ASN A 92 -5.24 19.34 10.03
N LEU A 93 -4.88 20.61 10.19
CA LEU A 93 -5.54 21.51 11.14
C LEU A 93 -7.02 21.71 10.83
N THR A 94 -7.38 21.88 9.56
CA THR A 94 -8.77 22.06 9.16
C THR A 94 -9.62 20.84 9.49
N ASP A 95 -9.10 19.64 9.27
CA ASP A 95 -9.79 18.39 9.59
C ASP A 95 -10.01 18.23 11.08
N ILE A 96 -9.00 18.52 11.89
CA ILE A 96 -9.10 18.46 13.36
C ILE A 96 -10.05 19.52 13.87
N CYS A 97 -10.00 20.75 13.35
CA CYS A 97 -10.96 21.79 13.73
C CYS A 97 -12.40 21.39 13.37
N THR A 98 -12.63 20.80 12.22
CA THR A 98 -13.95 20.30 11.82
C THR A 98 -14.48 19.23 12.79
N ALA A 99 -13.62 18.31 13.20
CA ALA A 99 -13.96 17.30 14.20
C ALA A 99 -14.29 17.94 15.58
N LEU A 100 -13.52 18.94 15.99
CA LEU A 100 -13.77 19.69 17.22
C LEU A 100 -15.10 20.45 17.17
N PHE A 101 -15.43 21.06 16.02
CA PHE A 101 -16.73 21.70 15.83
C PHE A 101 -17.88 20.69 15.91
N ALA A 102 -17.73 19.50 15.37
CA ALA A 102 -18.73 18.45 15.48
C ALA A 102 -19.01 18.09 16.95
N LEU A 103 -17.97 17.97 17.76
CA LEU A 103 -18.10 17.72 19.21
C LEU A 103 -18.68 18.90 19.99
N LEU A 104 -18.40 20.13 19.57
CA LEU A 104 -19.01 21.31 20.17
C LEU A 104 -20.51 21.42 19.87
N ASP A 105 -20.92 21.02 18.66
CA ASP A 105 -22.32 21.01 18.25
C ASP A 105 -23.12 19.88 18.92
N ASP A 106 -22.52 18.70 19.03
CA ASP A 106 -23.09 17.52 19.64
C ASP A 106 -22.02 16.76 20.45
N PRO A 107 -21.99 16.91 21.77
CA PRO A 107 -21.06 16.21 22.65
C PRO A 107 -21.18 14.69 22.60
N GLU A 108 -22.30 14.16 22.12
CA GLU A 108 -22.56 12.73 21.97
C GLU A 108 -22.16 12.17 20.58
N THR A 109 -21.50 12.97 19.75
CA THR A 109 -20.99 12.53 18.46
C THR A 109 -20.15 11.27 18.63
N ASP A 110 -20.46 10.22 17.89
CA ASP A 110 -19.76 8.94 17.98
C ASP A 110 -18.37 8.99 17.34
N ILE A 111 -17.52 8.05 17.70
CA ILE A 111 -16.15 7.99 17.18
C ILE A 111 -16.12 7.74 15.66
N GLU A 112 -17.07 6.96 15.11
CA GLU A 112 -17.13 6.68 13.67
C GLU A 112 -17.37 7.94 12.85
N SER A 113 -18.24 8.84 13.32
CA SER A 113 -18.46 10.14 12.67
C SER A 113 -17.20 11.01 12.71
N LEU A 114 -16.45 11.00 13.80
CA LEU A 114 -15.18 11.72 13.90
C LEU A 114 -14.11 11.14 12.96
N ILE A 115 -14.05 9.83 12.83
CA ILE A 115 -13.14 9.15 11.90
C ILE A 115 -13.45 9.54 10.46
N GLU A 116 -14.72 9.61 10.08
CA GLU A 116 -15.13 10.06 8.74
C GLU A 116 -14.73 11.51 8.45
N ILE A 117 -14.68 12.38 9.45
CA ILE A 117 -14.25 13.77 9.32
C ILE A 117 -12.73 13.87 9.17
N VAL A 118 -11.99 13.23 10.05
CA VAL A 118 -10.50 13.31 10.08
C VAL A 118 -9.88 12.45 8.98
N LYS A 119 -10.47 11.30 8.70
CA LYS A 119 -10.05 10.28 7.73
C LYS A 119 -8.69 9.64 8.00
N ALA A 120 -7.62 10.42 8.03
CA ALA A 120 -6.26 9.92 8.18
C ALA A 120 -5.29 11.01 8.65
N PRO A 121 -4.09 10.65 9.10
CA PRO A 121 -3.00 11.59 9.33
C PRO A 121 -2.64 12.42 8.09
N ASP A 122 -1.98 13.53 8.29
CA ASP A 122 -1.48 14.40 7.24
C ASP A 122 0.00 14.72 7.51
N PHE A 123 0.89 14.07 6.78
CA PHE A 123 2.32 14.15 7.03
C PHE A 123 2.96 15.39 6.39
N PRO A 124 3.96 16.01 7.03
CA PRO A 124 4.64 17.18 6.49
C PRO A 124 5.38 16.88 5.17
N THR A 125 5.82 15.65 4.99
CA THR A 125 6.50 15.14 3.80
C THR A 125 5.55 14.67 2.71
N ALA A 126 4.25 14.87 2.89
CA ALA A 126 3.20 14.45 1.97
C ALA A 126 3.16 12.91 1.79
N GLY A 127 3.38 12.39 0.60
CA GLY A 127 3.28 10.96 0.32
C GLY A 127 1.85 10.46 0.21
N ILE A 128 1.71 9.16 0.17
CA ILE A 128 0.41 8.47 0.03
C ILE A 128 0.15 7.64 1.28
N ILE A 129 -1.04 7.78 1.85
CA ILE A 129 -1.56 6.86 2.86
C ILE A 129 -2.31 5.76 2.13
N TYR A 130 -1.77 4.55 2.17
CA TYR A 130 -2.24 3.41 1.39
C TYR A 130 -3.11 2.49 2.25
N GLY A 131 -4.43 2.63 2.09
CA GLY A 131 -5.43 1.93 2.86
C GLY A 131 -5.75 2.59 4.21
N LEU A 132 -6.97 2.43 4.68
CA LEU A 132 -7.47 3.07 5.89
C LEU A 132 -7.77 2.11 7.05
N SER A 133 -7.67 0.80 6.86
CA SER A 133 -8.03 -0.17 7.91
C SER A 133 -7.18 0.01 9.18
N GLY A 134 -5.87 0.11 9.02
CA GLY A 134 -4.96 0.32 10.13
C GLY A 134 -5.09 1.70 10.77
N VAL A 135 -5.41 2.72 10.00
CA VAL A 135 -5.70 4.08 10.48
C VAL A 135 -6.96 4.08 11.36
N ARG A 136 -8.02 3.44 10.88
CA ARG A 136 -9.29 3.31 11.63
C ARG A 136 -9.11 2.55 12.94
N ASP A 137 -8.34 1.47 12.93
CA ASP A 137 -7.99 0.74 14.16
C ASP A 137 -7.23 1.64 15.14
N GLY A 138 -6.29 2.42 14.66
CA GLY A 138 -5.56 3.39 15.48
C GLY A 138 -6.45 4.44 16.10
N TYR A 139 -7.40 4.97 15.36
CA TYR A 139 -8.36 5.95 15.88
C TYR A 139 -9.37 5.37 16.86
N ARG A 140 -9.77 4.11 16.68
CA ARG A 140 -10.70 3.42 17.58
C ARG A 140 -10.07 2.96 18.88
N THR A 141 -8.83 2.48 18.82
CA THR A 141 -8.16 1.81 19.95
C THR A 141 -6.95 2.53 20.49
N GLY A 142 -6.42 3.52 19.76
CA GLY A 142 -5.15 4.18 20.06
C GLY A 142 -3.92 3.49 19.48
N ARG A 143 -4.05 2.28 18.95
CA ARG A 143 -2.96 1.54 18.28
C ARG A 143 -3.39 1.09 16.90
N GLY A 144 -2.54 1.32 15.92
CA GLY A 144 -2.78 0.93 14.55
C GLY A 144 -1.55 1.17 13.68
N ARG A 145 -1.65 0.76 12.42
CA ARG A 145 -0.57 0.91 11.45
C ARG A 145 -1.02 1.74 10.27
N VAL A 146 -0.32 2.82 10.02
CA VAL A 146 -0.52 3.66 8.85
C VAL A 146 0.49 3.22 7.79
N VAL A 147 0.02 2.67 6.68
CA VAL A 147 0.88 2.32 5.55
C VAL A 147 1.11 3.56 4.70
N MET A 148 2.36 3.94 4.54
CA MET A 148 2.78 5.11 3.78
C MET A 148 3.55 4.68 2.54
N ARG A 149 3.31 5.34 1.41
CA ARG A 149 4.04 5.15 0.16
C ARG A 149 4.63 6.45 -0.34
N ALA A 150 5.78 6.34 -1.01
CA ALA A 150 6.34 7.44 -1.78
C ALA A 150 5.41 7.82 -2.93
N THR A 151 5.34 9.11 -3.25
CA THR A 151 4.67 9.60 -4.45
C THR A 151 5.65 9.57 -5.60
N CYS A 152 5.28 8.88 -6.68
CA CYS A 152 6.11 8.69 -7.86
C CYS A 152 5.33 9.00 -9.12
N HIS A 153 6.06 9.40 -10.17
CA HIS A 153 5.56 9.45 -11.53
C HIS A 153 6.57 8.86 -12.50
N PHE A 154 6.13 8.54 -13.70
CA PHE A 154 6.98 8.01 -14.75
C PHE A 154 7.29 9.08 -15.78
N GLU A 155 8.53 9.11 -16.25
CA GLU A 155 8.98 9.97 -17.34
C GLU A 155 9.59 9.14 -18.45
N ASN A 156 9.42 9.58 -19.69
CA ASN A 156 10.10 8.96 -20.83
C ASN A 156 11.51 9.56 -20.98
N VAL A 157 12.50 8.67 -21.23
CA VAL A 157 13.89 9.06 -21.39
C VAL A 157 14.27 9.06 -22.88
N GLY A 158 14.75 10.18 -23.38
CA GLY A 158 15.20 10.36 -24.76
C GLY A 158 14.08 10.60 -25.78
N ARG A 159 14.49 10.88 -27.03
CA ARG A 159 13.58 11.22 -28.14
C ARG A 159 12.87 10.02 -28.77
N GLU A 160 13.34 8.81 -28.55
CA GLU A 160 12.88 7.59 -29.23
C GLU A 160 12.15 6.61 -28.31
N GLY A 161 11.39 7.05 -27.34
CA GLY A 161 10.48 6.27 -26.51
C GLY A 161 10.78 4.76 -26.37
N GLY A 162 11.58 4.36 -25.42
CA GLY A 162 11.88 2.95 -25.15
C GLY A 162 12.46 2.76 -23.75
N LYS A 163 12.86 3.84 -23.12
CA LYS A 163 13.27 3.87 -21.71
C LYS A 163 12.32 4.73 -20.91
N GLN A 164 12.01 4.30 -19.72
CA GLN A 164 11.26 5.05 -18.72
C GLN A 164 12.14 5.31 -17.50
N ALA A 165 11.80 6.33 -16.74
CA ALA A 165 12.38 6.59 -15.43
C ALA A 165 11.27 6.70 -14.40
N ILE A 166 11.52 6.21 -13.20
CA ILE A 166 10.68 6.43 -12.03
C ILE A 166 11.23 7.63 -11.29
N ILE A 167 10.39 8.64 -11.09
CA ILE A 167 10.75 9.85 -10.37
C ILE A 167 10.04 9.82 -9.02
N ILE A 168 10.80 9.87 -7.94
CA ILE A 168 10.24 10.00 -6.59
C ILE A 168 10.10 11.49 -6.29
N ASP A 169 8.86 11.93 -6.10
CA ASP A 169 8.53 13.32 -5.79
C ASP A 169 8.41 13.57 -4.29
N GLU A 170 7.95 12.57 -3.55
CA GLU A 170 7.70 12.64 -2.11
C GLU A 170 8.04 11.31 -1.46
N LEU A 171 8.54 11.37 -0.23
CA LEU A 171 8.90 10.20 0.57
C LEU A 171 7.90 9.97 1.70
N PRO A 172 7.76 8.75 2.19
CA PRO A 172 7.06 8.50 3.45
C PRO A 172 7.66 9.28 4.61
N TYR A 173 6.81 9.64 5.56
CA TYR A 173 7.24 10.37 6.75
C TYR A 173 8.33 9.62 7.53
N GLN A 174 9.35 10.34 7.99
CA GLN A 174 10.50 9.82 8.74
C GLN A 174 11.44 8.89 7.95
N VAL A 175 11.33 8.84 6.64
CA VAL A 175 12.26 8.10 5.78
C VAL A 175 13.44 8.99 5.41
N ASN A 176 14.65 8.48 5.66
CA ASN A 176 15.90 9.12 5.26
C ASN A 176 16.17 8.87 3.78
N LYS A 177 16.21 9.93 2.98
CA LYS A 177 16.41 9.83 1.53
C LYS A 177 17.76 9.23 1.16
N ALA A 178 18.84 9.64 1.80
CA ALA A 178 20.17 9.11 1.52
C ALA A 178 20.27 7.61 1.78
N ASN A 179 19.73 7.14 2.90
CA ASN A 179 19.70 5.71 3.24
C ASN A 179 18.81 4.91 2.27
N LEU A 180 17.71 5.49 1.83
CA LEU A 180 16.85 4.86 0.83
C LEU A 180 17.60 4.65 -0.49
N LEU A 181 18.32 5.66 -0.97
CA LEU A 181 19.12 5.57 -2.19
C LEU A 181 20.24 4.53 -2.07
N ILE A 182 20.92 4.48 -0.94
CA ILE A 182 21.93 3.44 -0.65
C ILE A 182 21.30 2.06 -0.70
N LYS A 183 20.14 1.87 -0.08
CA LYS A 183 19.44 0.59 -0.09
C LYS A 183 19.02 0.14 -1.48
N ILE A 184 18.50 1.05 -2.29
CA ILE A 184 18.16 0.75 -3.70
C ILE A 184 19.41 0.34 -4.47
N GLY A 185 20.52 1.07 -4.31
CA GLY A 185 21.80 0.73 -4.94
C GLY A 185 22.32 -0.65 -4.54
N GLU A 186 22.20 -1.03 -3.28
CA GLU A 186 22.57 -2.35 -2.78
C GLU A 186 21.69 -3.46 -3.42
N LEU A 187 20.39 -3.26 -3.49
CA LEU A 187 19.46 -4.22 -4.10
C LEU A 187 19.73 -4.41 -5.61
N VAL A 188 20.12 -3.35 -6.30
CA VAL A 188 20.53 -3.43 -7.71
C VAL A 188 21.83 -4.19 -7.87
N ARG A 189 22.85 -3.88 -7.05
CA ARG A 189 24.14 -4.57 -7.05
C ARG A 189 24.00 -6.06 -6.74
N ASP A 190 23.16 -6.42 -5.76
CA ASP A 190 22.95 -7.79 -5.31
C ASP A 190 21.92 -8.54 -6.17
N LYS A 191 21.46 -7.92 -7.26
CA LYS A 191 20.47 -8.47 -8.21
C LYS A 191 19.14 -8.89 -7.57
N GLN A 192 18.77 -8.27 -6.47
CA GLN A 192 17.45 -8.45 -5.84
C GLN A 192 16.36 -7.67 -6.59
N ILE A 193 16.72 -6.56 -7.20
CA ILE A 193 15.89 -5.80 -8.13
C ILE A 193 16.65 -5.66 -9.44
N GLU A 194 16.08 -6.17 -10.51
CA GLU A 194 16.63 -6.06 -11.86
C GLU A 194 15.88 -4.99 -12.66
N GLY A 195 16.53 -4.46 -13.68
CA GLY A 195 15.92 -3.53 -14.61
C GLY A 195 16.19 -2.05 -14.33
N ILE A 196 16.91 -1.70 -13.28
CA ILE A 196 17.37 -0.34 -12.99
C ILE A 196 18.72 -0.11 -13.65
N ALA A 197 18.82 0.93 -14.50
CA ALA A 197 20.02 1.29 -15.21
C ALA A 197 20.86 2.34 -14.48
N ASP A 198 20.24 3.32 -13.85
CA ASP A 198 20.90 4.40 -13.15
C ASP A 198 20.05 4.92 -11.98
N LEU A 199 20.70 5.48 -10.98
CA LEU A 199 20.08 6.02 -9.79
C LEU A 199 20.78 7.33 -9.43
N ARG A 200 20.04 8.44 -9.45
CA ARG A 200 20.56 9.78 -9.15
C ARG A 200 19.64 10.55 -8.22
N ASP A 201 20.21 11.38 -7.36
CA ASP A 201 19.49 12.38 -6.61
C ASP A 201 19.59 13.73 -7.34
N GLU A 202 18.51 14.15 -7.94
CA GLU A 202 18.38 15.42 -8.64
C GLU A 202 17.59 16.47 -7.84
N SER A 203 17.44 16.25 -6.53
CA SER A 203 16.74 17.17 -5.64
C SER A 203 17.48 18.50 -5.54
N ASP A 204 16.73 19.58 -5.58
CA ASP A 204 17.21 20.94 -5.45
C ASP A 204 16.26 21.82 -4.62
N LYS A 205 16.48 23.13 -4.64
CA LYS A 205 15.61 24.10 -3.94
C LYS A 205 14.15 24.13 -4.43
N SER A 206 13.89 23.63 -5.63
CA SER A 206 12.53 23.55 -6.20
C SER A 206 11.74 22.34 -5.73
N GLY A 207 12.39 21.35 -5.13
CA GLY A 207 11.75 20.18 -4.59
C GLY A 207 12.60 18.91 -4.64
N MET A 208 12.03 17.84 -4.09
CA MET A 208 12.63 16.51 -4.14
C MET A 208 12.46 15.91 -5.54
N ARG A 209 13.52 15.33 -6.04
CA ARG A 209 13.53 14.60 -7.30
C ARG A 209 14.58 13.49 -7.24
N VAL A 210 14.14 12.27 -7.00
CA VAL A 210 14.99 11.09 -7.11
C VAL A 210 14.72 10.44 -8.46
N TYR A 211 15.75 10.33 -9.27
CA TYR A 211 15.68 9.82 -10.63
C TYR A 211 16.18 8.38 -10.69
N ILE A 212 15.27 7.45 -11.04
CA ILE A 212 15.57 6.04 -11.21
C ILE A 212 15.35 5.69 -12.68
N GLU A 213 16.43 5.56 -13.45
CA GLU A 213 16.37 5.19 -14.85
C GLU A 213 16.23 3.67 -15.00
N LEU A 214 15.26 3.25 -15.80
CA LEU A 214 15.01 1.85 -16.09
C LEU A 214 15.72 1.42 -17.36
N LYS A 215 16.07 0.15 -17.46
CA LYS A 215 16.59 -0.44 -18.70
C LYS A 215 15.50 -0.45 -19.77
N ARG A 216 15.90 -0.46 -21.03
CA ARG A 216 14.97 -0.48 -22.16
C ARG A 216 14.05 -1.71 -22.10
N GLY A 217 12.76 -1.50 -22.33
CA GLY A 217 11.76 -2.56 -22.34
C GLY A 217 11.30 -3.06 -20.96
N GLU A 218 11.75 -2.44 -19.87
CA GLU A 218 11.31 -2.80 -18.52
C GLU A 218 9.91 -2.26 -18.20
N ASN A 219 9.16 -3.03 -17.43
CA ASN A 219 7.85 -2.62 -16.92
C ASN A 219 8.03 -1.78 -15.65
N ALA A 220 7.73 -0.48 -15.73
CA ALA A 220 7.90 0.45 -14.63
C ALA A 220 7.02 0.10 -13.41
N ASP A 221 5.80 -0.36 -13.62
CA ASP A 221 4.89 -0.73 -12.54
C ASP A 221 5.42 -1.89 -11.70
N VAL A 222 5.98 -2.90 -12.35
CA VAL A 222 6.57 -4.08 -11.67
C VAL A 222 7.78 -3.67 -10.84
N ILE A 223 8.66 -2.84 -11.38
CA ILE A 223 9.85 -2.36 -10.66
C ILE A 223 9.42 -1.49 -9.48
N LEU A 224 8.44 -0.62 -9.65
CA LEU A 224 7.89 0.21 -8.58
C LEU A 224 7.30 -0.65 -7.46
N ASN A 225 6.55 -1.69 -7.79
CA ASN A 225 5.98 -2.62 -6.81
C ASN A 225 7.07 -3.36 -6.03
N ASN A 226 8.16 -3.78 -6.69
CA ASN A 226 9.31 -4.38 -6.01
C ASN A 226 10.02 -3.38 -5.08
N LEU A 227 10.15 -2.12 -5.48
CA LEU A 227 10.69 -1.06 -4.65
C LEU A 227 9.83 -0.84 -3.40
N TYR A 228 8.51 -0.81 -3.53
CA TYR A 228 7.61 -0.73 -2.38
C TYR A 228 7.77 -1.91 -1.43
N LYS A 229 7.93 -3.11 -1.95
CA LYS A 229 8.06 -4.32 -1.11
C LYS A 229 9.40 -4.42 -0.39
N GLN A 230 10.47 -3.99 -1.03
CA GLN A 230 11.83 -4.25 -0.57
C GLN A 230 12.54 -3.04 0.03
N THR A 231 11.96 -1.86 -0.05
CA THR A 231 12.56 -0.61 0.44
C THR A 231 11.57 0.21 1.27
N GLN A 232 12.08 1.27 1.90
CA GLN A 232 11.27 2.25 2.62
C GLN A 232 10.49 3.22 1.70
N MET A 233 10.42 2.97 0.41
CA MET A 233 9.42 3.63 -0.44
C MET A 233 7.98 3.28 -0.03
N GLN A 234 7.80 2.18 0.65
CA GLN A 234 6.64 1.88 1.47
C GLN A 234 7.11 1.60 2.88
N ASP A 235 6.60 2.33 3.85
CA ASP A 235 6.91 2.18 5.26
C ASP A 235 5.66 2.26 6.10
N THR A 236 5.75 1.86 7.34
CA THR A 236 4.62 1.83 8.26
C THR A 236 4.87 2.76 9.43
N PHE A 237 3.94 3.66 9.69
CA PHE A 237 3.89 4.45 10.91
C PHE A 237 3.06 3.70 11.96
N GLY A 238 3.70 3.27 13.02
CA GLY A 238 3.02 2.59 14.13
C GLY A 238 2.37 3.60 15.07
N MET A 239 1.05 3.76 14.99
CA MET A 239 0.30 4.61 15.92
C MET A 239 0.29 4.00 17.31
N ASN A 240 0.68 4.79 18.29
CA ASN A 240 0.57 4.50 19.72
C ASN A 240 0.26 5.79 20.45
N MET A 241 -1.04 6.11 20.54
CA MET A 241 -1.50 7.40 21.02
C MET A 241 -1.55 7.43 22.55
N VAL A 242 -0.39 7.44 23.16
CA VAL A 242 -0.23 7.61 24.61
C VAL A 242 0.00 9.08 24.91
N ALA A 243 -0.83 9.62 25.78
CA ALA A 243 -0.71 11.00 26.27
C ALA A 243 -1.01 11.07 27.76
N LEU A 244 -0.62 12.18 28.37
CA LEU A 244 -0.91 12.44 29.79
C LEU A 244 -2.27 13.12 29.94
N ILE A 245 -3.14 12.51 30.73
CA ILE A 245 -4.38 13.12 31.21
C ILE A 245 -4.32 13.20 32.73
N ASP A 246 -4.42 14.39 33.28
CA ASP A 246 -4.32 14.64 34.72
C ASP A 246 -3.02 14.05 35.32
N GLY A 247 -1.92 14.15 34.55
CA GLY A 247 -0.61 13.64 34.94
C GLY A 247 -0.42 12.13 34.80
N GLN A 248 -1.43 11.41 34.34
CA GLN A 248 -1.39 9.96 34.16
C GLN A 248 -1.27 9.57 32.67
N PRO A 249 -0.31 8.72 32.27
CA PRO A 249 -0.23 8.22 30.91
C PRO A 249 -1.40 7.29 30.62
N ARG A 250 -2.05 7.51 29.47
CA ARG A 250 -3.16 6.70 28.98
C ARG A 250 -3.07 6.51 27.49
N LEU A 251 -3.47 5.32 27.04
CA LEU A 251 -3.70 5.06 25.63
C LEU A 251 -5.08 5.63 25.25
N LEU A 252 -5.08 6.56 24.31
CA LEU A 252 -6.29 7.32 23.94
C LEU A 252 -6.72 7.01 22.52
N ASN A 253 -8.02 6.95 22.30
CA ASN A 253 -8.59 6.97 20.97
C ASN A 253 -8.76 8.42 20.46
N LEU A 254 -9.16 8.58 19.20
CA LEU A 254 -9.33 9.91 18.59
C LEU A 254 -10.32 10.77 19.36
N ARG A 255 -11.46 10.21 19.74
CA ARG A 255 -12.48 10.95 20.50
C ARG A 255 -11.95 11.44 21.83
N GLN A 256 -11.28 10.58 22.58
CA GLN A 256 -10.70 10.94 23.89
C GLN A 256 -9.67 12.07 23.77
N MET A 257 -8.86 12.08 22.71
CA MET A 257 -7.91 13.16 22.47
C MET A 257 -8.60 14.50 22.16
N LEU A 258 -9.62 14.46 21.32
CA LEU A 258 -10.42 15.64 20.98
C LEU A 258 -11.19 16.18 22.19
N ASP A 259 -11.81 15.31 22.97
CA ASP A 259 -12.50 15.66 24.20
C ASP A 259 -11.54 16.27 25.23
N ALA A 260 -10.34 15.70 25.39
CA ALA A 260 -9.35 16.23 26.32
C ALA A 260 -8.90 17.65 25.93
N PHE A 261 -8.72 17.90 24.65
CA PHE A 261 -8.40 19.25 24.17
C PHE A 261 -9.53 20.24 24.43
N LEU A 262 -10.78 19.88 24.16
CA LEU A 262 -11.93 20.75 24.44
C LEU A 262 -12.10 21.00 25.94
N ARG A 263 -11.91 20.00 26.80
CA ARG A 263 -11.92 20.15 28.25
C ARG A 263 -10.85 21.13 28.70
N HIS A 264 -9.65 21.02 28.17
CA HIS A 264 -8.54 21.94 28.44
C HIS A 264 -8.88 23.37 27.99
N ARG A 265 -9.46 23.54 26.84
CA ARG A 265 -9.90 24.85 26.35
C ARG A 265 -10.99 25.46 27.23
N ARG A 266 -11.94 24.69 27.70
CA ARG A 266 -12.97 25.17 28.65
C ARG A 266 -12.33 25.66 29.92
N GLU A 267 -11.39 24.92 30.47
CA GLU A 267 -10.67 25.33 31.69
C GLU A 267 -9.86 26.61 31.46
N VAL A 268 -9.12 26.70 30.37
CA VAL A 268 -8.31 27.88 30.01
C VAL A 268 -9.18 29.12 29.84
N VAL A 269 -10.29 29.01 29.08
CA VAL A 269 -11.22 30.14 28.87
C VAL A 269 -11.89 30.57 30.17
N THR A 270 -12.29 29.62 30.99
CA THR A 270 -12.87 29.91 32.30
C THR A 270 -11.87 30.63 33.19
N ARG A 271 -10.66 30.14 33.33
CA ARG A 271 -9.60 30.74 34.14
C ARG A 271 -9.20 32.12 33.63
N ARG A 272 -9.10 32.29 32.32
CA ARG A 272 -8.86 33.58 31.69
C ARG A 272 -9.98 34.59 32.04
N THR A 273 -11.21 34.16 31.95
CA THR A 273 -12.37 34.99 32.25
C THR A 273 -12.38 35.41 33.73
N VAL A 274 -12.04 34.48 34.64
CA VAL A 274 -11.89 34.79 36.07
C VAL A 274 -10.78 35.82 36.29
N PHE A 275 -9.64 35.67 35.62
CA PHE A 275 -8.54 36.62 35.70
C PHE A 275 -8.93 37.99 35.15
N ASP A 276 -9.53 38.04 33.99
CA ASP A 276 -9.99 39.29 33.37
C ASP A 276 -11.05 39.97 34.23
N LEU A 277 -11.96 39.21 34.84
CA LEU A 277 -12.97 39.70 35.76
C LEU A 277 -12.32 40.33 37.01
N ARG A 278 -11.34 39.64 37.61
CA ARG A 278 -10.61 40.19 38.77
C ARG A 278 -9.94 41.51 38.42
N LYS A 279 -9.24 41.55 37.27
CA LYS A 279 -8.58 42.79 36.81
C LYS A 279 -9.57 43.89 36.48
N ALA A 280 -10.68 43.55 35.85
CA ALA A 280 -11.74 44.50 35.57
C ALA A 280 -12.40 45.06 36.85
N ARG A 281 -12.62 44.20 37.83
CA ARG A 281 -13.12 44.62 39.15
C ARG A 281 -12.15 45.54 39.88
N GLU A 282 -10.87 45.20 39.89
CA GLU A 282 -9.83 46.06 40.48
C GLU A 282 -9.76 47.42 39.82
N ARG A 283 -9.76 47.46 38.48
CA ARG A 283 -9.76 48.72 37.74
C ARG A 283 -11.06 49.50 37.87
N GLY A 284 -12.19 48.81 37.82
CA GLY A 284 -13.51 49.37 38.01
C GLY A 284 -13.70 50.00 39.38
N HIS A 285 -13.14 49.36 40.40
CA HIS A 285 -13.17 49.88 41.75
C HIS A 285 -12.42 51.22 41.87
N ILE A 286 -11.24 51.33 41.24
CA ILE A 286 -10.49 52.59 41.22
C ILE A 286 -11.26 53.66 40.44
N LEU A 287 -11.78 53.34 39.24
CA LEU A 287 -12.56 54.25 38.40
C LEU A 287 -13.86 54.69 39.07
N GLU A 288 -14.50 53.79 39.82
CA GLU A 288 -15.68 54.09 40.64
C GLU A 288 -15.38 55.16 41.69
N GLY A 289 -14.29 55.03 42.41
CA GLY A 289 -13.80 55.99 43.34
C GLY A 289 -13.48 57.37 42.70
N LEU A 290 -12.80 57.33 41.53
CA LEU A 290 -12.50 58.55 40.77
C LEU A 290 -13.77 59.22 40.22
N ALA A 291 -14.77 58.43 39.79
CA ALA A 291 -16.05 58.98 39.33
C ALA A 291 -16.83 59.66 40.49
N VAL A 292 -16.81 59.05 41.64
CA VAL A 292 -17.38 59.66 42.84
C VAL A 292 -16.65 60.96 43.21
N ALA A 293 -15.33 60.96 43.13
CA ALA A 293 -14.51 62.14 43.36
C ALA A 293 -14.80 63.29 42.36
N LEU A 294 -14.95 62.96 41.11
CA LEU A 294 -15.26 63.93 40.02
C LEU A 294 -16.66 64.53 40.17
N ALA A 295 -17.63 63.82 40.74
CA ALA A 295 -18.95 64.32 41.11
C ALA A 295 -18.90 65.26 42.27
N ASN A 296 -17.86 65.24 43.11
CA ASN A 296 -17.68 66.03 44.31
C ASN A 296 -16.32 66.78 44.27
N VAL A 297 -15.88 67.25 43.14
CA VAL A 297 -14.55 67.84 42.94
C VAL A 297 -14.27 69.00 43.88
N ASP A 298 -15.20 69.94 44.03
CA ASP A 298 -14.99 71.12 44.79
C ASP A 298 -14.86 70.82 46.31
N GLU A 299 -15.68 69.93 46.87
CA GLU A 299 -15.61 69.48 48.22
C GLU A 299 -14.32 68.69 48.53
N ILE A 300 -13.87 67.86 47.61
CA ILE A 300 -12.65 67.06 47.77
C ILE A 300 -11.41 67.96 47.71
N VAL A 301 -11.35 68.87 46.76
CA VAL A 301 -10.26 69.86 46.68
C VAL A 301 -10.15 70.67 47.93
N GLU A 302 -11.27 71.17 48.50
CA GLU A 302 -11.31 71.92 49.71
C GLU A 302 -10.86 71.08 50.93
N LEU A 303 -11.30 69.81 50.98
CA LEU A 303 -10.90 68.85 52.02
C LEU A 303 -9.39 68.58 51.98
N ILE A 304 -8.80 68.40 50.82
CA ILE A 304 -7.36 68.20 50.65
C ILE A 304 -6.58 69.45 51.07
N LYS A 305 -6.98 70.58 50.59
CA LYS A 305 -6.34 71.87 50.94
C LYS A 305 -6.35 72.20 52.43
N SER A 306 -7.41 71.80 53.11
CA SER A 306 -7.58 72.01 54.53
C SER A 306 -6.94 70.99 55.46
N SER A 307 -6.37 69.94 54.89
CA SER A 307 -5.67 68.85 55.58
C SER A 307 -4.17 69.16 55.70
N GLU A 308 -3.63 68.93 56.89
CA GLU A 308 -2.22 69.25 57.19
C GLU A 308 -1.26 68.27 56.50
N THR A 309 -1.66 67.01 56.35
CA THR A 309 -0.85 65.95 55.73
C THR A 309 -1.71 65.09 54.76
N PRO A 310 -1.11 64.46 53.81
CA PRO A 310 -1.81 63.51 52.93
C PRO A 310 -2.47 62.35 53.65
N VAL A 311 -1.93 61.91 54.79
CA VAL A 311 -2.51 60.88 55.62
C VAL A 311 -3.82 61.32 56.23
N ILE A 312 -3.86 62.57 56.73
CA ILE A 312 -5.08 63.15 57.31
C ILE A 312 -6.15 63.36 56.24
N ALA A 313 -5.75 63.80 55.04
CA ALA A 313 -6.65 63.94 53.91
C ALA A 313 -7.29 62.59 53.53
N LYS A 314 -6.52 61.53 53.51
CA LYS A 314 -6.97 60.16 53.26
C LYS A 314 -7.98 59.71 54.27
N GLU A 315 -7.69 59.85 55.57
CA GLU A 315 -8.59 59.50 56.65
C GLU A 315 -9.93 60.28 56.53
N ARG A 316 -9.89 61.57 56.27
CA ARG A 316 -11.09 62.41 56.09
C ARG A 316 -11.92 62.00 54.88
N LEU A 317 -11.31 61.54 53.78
CA LEU A 317 -12.02 60.97 52.59
C LEU A 317 -12.77 59.70 52.99
N LEU A 318 -12.18 58.83 53.82
CA LEU A 318 -12.75 57.58 54.26
C LEU A 318 -13.87 57.71 55.27
N ASP A 319 -13.88 58.82 56.12
CA ASP A 319 -14.79 59.01 57.25
C ASP A 319 -16.20 59.42 56.84
N ARG A 320 -16.46 59.79 55.61
CA ARG A 320 -17.78 60.23 55.15
C ARG A 320 -18.29 59.55 53.93
N ALA A 321 -19.64 59.59 53.78
CA ALA A 321 -20.31 59.08 52.58
C ALA A 321 -20.40 60.18 51.51
N TRP A 322 -20.12 59.80 50.27
CA TRP A 322 -20.12 60.68 49.12
C TRP A 322 -21.28 60.37 48.17
N LYS A 323 -21.85 61.35 47.50
CA LYS A 323 -22.97 61.15 46.59
C LYS A 323 -22.52 61.24 45.14
N SER A 324 -22.96 60.28 44.28
CA SER A 324 -22.77 60.31 42.85
C SER A 324 -23.95 59.61 42.21
N THR A 325 -24.82 60.42 41.58
CA THR A 325 -25.98 59.87 40.82
C THR A 325 -25.59 58.94 39.78
N MET A 326 -24.50 59.23 39.00
CA MET A 326 -24.04 58.39 37.96
C MET A 326 -23.55 57.02 38.45
N VAL A 327 -22.78 56.95 39.51
CA VAL A 327 -22.32 55.70 40.12
C VAL A 327 -23.51 54.91 40.69
N GLU A 328 -24.48 55.57 41.30
CA GLU A 328 -25.71 54.92 41.76
C GLU A 328 -26.50 54.29 40.59
N GLU A 329 -26.66 54.98 39.46
CA GLU A 329 -27.32 54.47 38.27
C GLU A 329 -26.57 53.30 37.63
N MET A 330 -25.24 53.35 37.59
CA MET A 330 -24.42 52.29 37.04
C MET A 330 -24.47 51.03 37.92
N LEU A 331 -24.40 51.14 39.21
CA LEU A 331 -24.49 50.03 40.15
C LEU A 331 -25.91 49.46 40.28
N ALA A 332 -26.94 50.22 39.94
CA ALA A 332 -28.31 49.69 39.84
C ALA A 332 -28.51 48.67 38.70
N ARG A 333 -27.66 48.71 37.67
CA ARG A 333 -27.72 47.79 36.53
C ARG A 333 -26.99 46.49 36.79
N ILE A 334 -26.04 46.47 37.73
CA ILE A 334 -25.24 45.30 38.10
C ILE A 334 -25.30 45.19 39.62
N ASP A 335 -25.52 43.99 40.14
CA ASP A 335 -25.46 43.77 41.60
C ASP A 335 -24.11 44.27 42.12
N PRO A 336 -24.09 45.20 43.08
CA PRO A 336 -22.84 45.75 43.62
C PRO A 336 -21.89 44.70 44.20
N GLU A 337 -22.40 43.59 44.69
CA GLU A 337 -21.55 42.48 45.15
C GLU A 337 -20.74 41.82 44.07
N PHE A 338 -21.25 41.78 42.86
CA PHE A 338 -20.54 41.17 41.72
C PHE A 338 -19.58 42.12 41.01
N SER A 339 -19.76 43.42 41.14
CA SER A 339 -18.96 44.44 40.45
C SER A 339 -17.71 44.89 41.18
N ARG A 340 -17.59 44.56 42.46
CA ARG A 340 -16.45 44.94 43.29
C ARG A 340 -15.48 43.79 43.56
N PRO A 341 -14.18 44.07 43.88
CA PRO A 341 -13.22 43.05 44.27
C PRO A 341 -13.75 42.20 45.46
N VAL A 342 -13.43 40.88 45.43
CA VAL A 342 -13.95 39.91 46.39
C VAL A 342 -13.49 40.19 47.83
N ASN A 343 -12.36 40.84 48.02
CA ASN A 343 -11.74 41.13 49.28
C ASN A 343 -12.22 42.44 49.98
N ILE A 344 -13.17 43.10 49.33
CA ILE A 344 -13.75 44.35 49.88
C ILE A 344 -14.93 44.02 50.79
N GLY A 345 -14.87 44.50 52.02
CA GLY A 345 -15.91 44.27 53.00
C GLY A 345 -17.24 45.00 52.69
N PRO A 346 -18.36 44.55 53.31
CA PRO A 346 -19.68 45.15 53.06
C PRO A 346 -19.83 46.56 53.53
N GLU A 347 -18.93 47.04 54.39
CA GLU A 347 -18.92 48.41 54.93
C GLU A 347 -18.55 49.47 53.89
N PHE A 348 -17.94 49.05 52.77
CA PHE A 348 -17.55 49.92 51.66
C PHE A 348 -18.56 49.89 50.51
N GLY A 349 -18.46 50.84 49.63
CA GLY A 349 -19.32 50.95 48.47
C GLY A 349 -20.58 51.73 48.66
N LEU A 350 -21.62 51.46 47.88
CA LEU A 350 -22.86 52.18 47.88
C LEU A 350 -23.77 51.80 49.11
N HIS A 351 -24.12 52.76 49.93
CA HIS A 351 -25.08 52.64 51.03
C HIS A 351 -26.20 53.65 50.88
N ALA A 352 -27.22 53.58 51.79
CA ALA A 352 -28.36 54.48 51.75
C ALA A 352 -27.99 55.97 52.00
N ASP A 353 -26.91 56.24 52.72
CA ASP A 353 -26.39 57.56 53.03
C ASP A 353 -25.35 58.07 52.00
N GLY A 354 -24.95 57.29 51.04
CA GLY A 354 -23.99 57.59 50.01
C GLY A 354 -22.93 56.50 49.75
N TYR A 355 -21.92 56.84 49.00
CA TYR A 355 -20.83 55.96 48.67
C TYR A 355 -19.68 56.08 49.68
N ARG A 356 -19.21 54.91 50.20
CA ARG A 356 -18.09 54.84 51.14
C ARG A 356 -16.86 54.30 50.42
N MET A 357 -15.80 55.10 50.32
CA MET A 357 -14.56 54.78 49.65
C MET A 357 -13.71 53.78 50.42
N THR A 358 -12.94 52.96 49.74
CA THR A 358 -11.86 52.16 50.29
C THR A 358 -10.57 52.96 50.36
N GLU A 359 -9.58 52.43 51.10
CA GLU A 359 -8.26 53.06 51.24
C GLU A 359 -7.57 53.22 49.90
N ILE A 360 -7.67 52.19 48.97
CA ILE A 360 -7.10 52.21 47.65
C ILE A 360 -7.73 53.33 46.82
N GLN A 361 -9.02 53.50 46.84
CA GLN A 361 -9.73 54.57 46.16
C GLN A 361 -9.30 55.96 46.69
N ALA A 362 -9.23 56.15 47.97
CA ALA A 362 -8.77 57.41 48.57
C ALA A 362 -7.32 57.73 48.18
N GLN A 363 -6.45 56.74 48.17
CA GLN A 363 -5.04 56.88 47.70
C GLN A 363 -4.94 57.33 46.26
N ARG A 364 -5.73 56.73 45.41
CA ARG A 364 -5.74 57.08 43.96
C ARG A 364 -6.32 58.47 43.71
N ILE A 365 -7.27 58.92 44.49
CA ILE A 365 -7.80 60.30 44.43
C ILE A 365 -6.70 61.30 44.77
N LEU A 366 -5.94 61.03 45.84
CA LEU A 366 -4.85 61.91 46.29
C LEU A 366 -3.67 61.95 45.23
N GLU A 367 -3.46 60.92 44.53
CA GLU A 367 -2.43 60.82 43.48
C GLU A 367 -2.88 61.39 42.14
N MET A 368 -4.13 61.82 42.02
CA MET A 368 -4.68 62.31 40.75
C MET A 368 -4.02 63.64 40.35
N GLN A 369 -3.57 63.69 39.12
CA GLN A 369 -3.00 64.95 38.55
C GLN A 369 -4.08 65.97 38.30
N LEU A 370 -3.79 67.24 38.57
CA LEU A 370 -4.74 68.35 38.40
C LEU A 370 -5.28 68.48 36.97
N GLN A 371 -4.50 68.13 35.95
CA GLN A 371 -4.94 68.13 34.57
C GLN A 371 -6.14 67.23 34.30
N ARG A 372 -6.31 66.17 35.09
CA ARG A 372 -7.43 65.26 34.95
C ARG A 372 -8.77 65.83 35.47
N LEU A 373 -8.74 66.96 36.08
CA LEU A 373 -9.94 67.68 36.52
C LEU A 373 -10.59 68.47 35.38
N THR A 374 -9.97 68.56 34.23
CA THR A 374 -10.59 69.20 33.04
C THR A 374 -11.79 68.38 32.57
N ASN A 375 -12.78 69.06 31.99
CA ASN A 375 -14.00 68.38 31.54
C ASN A 375 -13.71 67.23 30.54
N LEU A 376 -12.79 67.48 29.62
CA LEU A 376 -12.43 66.41 28.65
C LEU A 376 -11.80 65.19 29.29
N GLU A 377 -10.92 65.35 30.25
CA GLU A 377 -10.29 64.24 30.96
C GLU A 377 -11.28 63.56 31.94
N SER A 378 -12.17 64.34 32.56
CA SER A 378 -13.25 63.79 33.38
C SER A 378 -14.19 62.90 32.58
N ASP A 379 -14.56 63.33 31.36
CA ASP A 379 -15.40 62.54 30.44
C ASP A 379 -14.72 61.25 30.01
N LYS A 380 -13.40 61.25 29.86
CA LYS A 380 -12.63 60.02 29.57
C LYS A 380 -12.68 59.03 30.72
N ILE A 381 -12.53 59.46 31.97
CA ILE A 381 -12.61 58.62 33.16
C ILE A 381 -14.00 58.02 33.30
N ILE A 382 -15.03 58.81 33.09
CA ILE A 382 -16.41 58.33 33.11
C ILE A 382 -16.70 57.33 32.00
N GLY A 383 -16.20 57.61 30.80
CA GLY A 383 -16.32 56.69 29.68
C GLY A 383 -15.63 55.36 29.94
N GLU A 384 -14.41 55.39 30.47
CA GLU A 384 -13.67 54.18 30.88
C GLU A 384 -14.41 53.39 31.95
N TYR A 385 -14.99 54.08 32.96
CA TYR A 385 -15.78 53.41 33.99
C TYR A 385 -17.00 52.69 33.38
N LYS A 386 -17.74 53.31 32.49
CA LYS A 386 -18.88 52.70 31.80
C LYS A 386 -18.46 51.48 31.01
N ASP A 387 -17.34 51.56 30.29
CA ASP A 387 -16.81 50.43 29.49
C ASP A 387 -16.39 49.28 30.37
N ILE A 388 -15.73 49.55 31.50
CA ILE A 388 -15.33 48.53 32.48
C ILE A 388 -16.54 47.84 33.12
N MET A 389 -17.58 48.61 33.47
CA MET A 389 -18.80 48.04 34.05
C MET A 389 -19.52 47.13 33.01
N ALA A 390 -19.58 47.54 31.76
CA ALA A 390 -20.12 46.68 30.68
C ALA A 390 -19.28 45.41 30.50
N LYS A 391 -17.97 45.52 30.59
CA LYS A 391 -17.05 44.37 30.52
C LYS A 391 -17.23 43.41 31.69
N ILE A 392 -17.41 43.95 32.93
CA ILE A 392 -17.69 43.12 34.11
C ILE A 392 -19.00 42.36 33.93
N ALA A 393 -20.04 43.00 33.43
CA ALA A 393 -21.32 42.36 33.17
C ALA A 393 -21.19 41.23 32.13
N ASP A 394 -20.45 41.45 31.06
CA ASP A 394 -20.21 40.47 30.05
C ASP A 394 -19.40 39.26 30.57
N LEU A 395 -18.34 39.52 31.32
CA LEU A 395 -17.52 38.46 31.93
C LEU A 395 -18.30 37.60 32.94
N LEU A 396 -19.16 38.25 33.74
CA LEU A 396 -20.06 37.52 34.66
C LEU A 396 -21.04 36.63 33.88
N ASP A 397 -21.61 37.12 32.79
CA ASP A 397 -22.50 36.34 31.95
C ASP A 397 -21.78 35.15 31.32
N ILE A 398 -20.54 35.32 30.86
CA ILE A 398 -19.71 34.19 30.32
C ILE A 398 -19.53 33.11 31.38
N LEU A 399 -19.22 33.49 32.63
CA LEU A 399 -19.02 32.51 33.71
C LEU A 399 -20.31 31.83 34.13
N ALA A 400 -21.46 32.52 34.04
CA ALA A 400 -22.76 31.98 34.40
C ALA A 400 -23.39 31.07 33.32
N ASN A 401 -22.93 31.19 32.07
CA ASN A 401 -23.54 30.53 30.92
C ASN A 401 -22.54 29.66 30.19
N PRO A 402 -22.54 28.31 30.39
CA PRO A 402 -21.63 27.39 29.69
C PRO A 402 -21.72 27.46 28.18
N ALA A 403 -22.89 27.81 27.63
CA ALA A 403 -23.05 27.93 26.17
C ALA A 403 -22.20 29.09 25.59
N ARG A 404 -21.97 30.14 26.34
CA ARG A 404 -21.08 31.24 25.93
C ARG A 404 -19.62 30.79 25.87
N ILE A 405 -19.17 29.97 26.80
CA ILE A 405 -17.81 29.40 26.79
C ILE A 405 -17.65 28.53 25.56
N THR A 406 -18.63 27.71 25.21
CA THR A 406 -18.65 26.91 23.99
C THR A 406 -18.55 27.79 22.76
N GLN A 407 -19.29 28.91 22.71
CA GLN A 407 -19.23 29.82 21.56
C GLN A 407 -17.87 30.53 21.43
N ILE A 408 -17.25 30.89 22.57
CA ILE A 408 -15.89 31.48 22.57
C ILE A 408 -14.86 30.47 22.01
N ILE A 409 -14.93 29.23 22.46
CA ILE A 409 -14.05 28.16 21.95
C ILE A 409 -14.24 27.99 20.44
N ARG A 410 -15.49 27.98 19.99
CA ARG A 410 -15.81 27.88 18.55
C ARG A 410 -15.23 29.05 17.75
N ASP A 411 -15.41 30.29 18.24
CA ASP A 411 -14.92 31.48 17.56
C ASP A 411 -13.39 31.50 17.50
N GLU A 412 -12.71 31.14 18.57
CA GLU A 412 -11.25 31.02 18.59
C GLU A 412 -10.72 29.95 17.68
N LEU A 413 -11.32 28.78 17.64
CA LEU A 413 -10.95 27.71 16.71
C LEU A 413 -11.24 28.08 15.25
N THR A 414 -12.30 28.84 14.99
CA THR A 414 -12.62 29.36 13.66
C THR A 414 -11.53 30.31 13.19
N GLN A 415 -11.06 31.22 14.04
CA GLN A 415 -9.95 32.12 13.71
C GLN A 415 -8.65 31.36 13.47
N ILE A 416 -8.35 30.35 14.28
CA ILE A 416 -7.17 29.49 14.10
C ILE A 416 -7.24 28.77 12.76
N ARG A 417 -8.38 28.18 12.43
CA ARG A 417 -8.59 27.50 11.13
C ARG A 417 -8.41 28.47 9.97
N ASP A 418 -9.01 29.64 10.04
CA ASP A 418 -8.99 30.61 8.93
C ASP A 418 -7.59 31.22 8.73
N GLN A 419 -6.82 31.37 9.79
CA GLN A 419 -5.49 31.96 9.76
C GLN A 419 -4.39 30.94 9.39
N PHE A 420 -4.46 29.71 9.87
CA PHE A 420 -3.40 28.70 9.78
C PHE A 420 -3.81 27.45 9.03
N GLY A 421 -5.08 27.25 8.74
CA GLY A 421 -5.58 26.11 8.01
C GLY A 421 -5.04 26.07 6.57
N ASP A 422 -4.74 24.90 6.09
CA ASP A 422 -4.24 24.65 4.75
C ASP A 422 -4.81 23.35 4.18
N GLU A 423 -4.50 23.08 2.93
CA GLU A 423 -4.91 21.86 2.28
C GLU A 423 -4.10 20.65 2.78
N ARG A 424 -4.71 19.49 2.67
CA ARG A 424 -4.07 18.22 2.98
C ARG A 424 -2.87 17.98 2.04
N ARG A 425 -1.75 17.56 2.58
CA ARG A 425 -0.55 17.20 1.82
C ARG A 425 -0.51 15.73 1.44
N SER A 426 -0.83 14.83 2.38
CA SER A 426 -0.84 13.40 2.12
C SER A 426 -2.10 12.98 1.37
N VAL A 427 -1.92 12.25 0.27
CA VAL A 427 -3.02 11.70 -0.53
C VAL A 427 -3.52 10.40 0.12
N ILE A 428 -4.83 10.22 0.18
CA ILE A 428 -5.45 9.02 0.74
C ILE A 428 -5.89 8.10 -0.40
N VAL A 429 -5.43 6.86 -0.37
CA VAL A 429 -5.92 5.75 -1.20
C VAL A 429 -6.70 4.80 -0.30
N GLU A 430 -8.03 4.83 -0.39
CA GLU A 430 -8.90 4.12 0.57
C GLU A 430 -8.84 2.60 0.44
N ASN A 431 -8.76 2.11 -0.79
CA ASN A 431 -8.76 0.68 -1.11
C ASN A 431 -7.34 0.19 -1.40
N ALA A 432 -6.66 -0.26 -0.37
CA ALA A 432 -5.39 -0.94 -0.53
C ALA A 432 -5.61 -2.36 -1.07
N GLN A 433 -4.88 -2.70 -2.12
CA GLN A 433 -4.79 -4.07 -2.61
C GLN A 433 -3.47 -4.68 -2.16
N ASP A 434 -3.52 -5.90 -1.63
CA ASP A 434 -2.30 -6.63 -1.32
C ASP A 434 -1.56 -6.96 -2.63
N MET A 435 -0.26 -6.74 -2.63
CA MET A 435 0.58 -7.12 -3.75
C MET A 435 0.62 -8.64 -3.89
N SER A 436 0.17 -9.14 -5.04
CA SER A 436 0.32 -10.55 -5.42
C SER A 436 1.74 -10.82 -5.94
N MET A 437 2.11 -12.10 -6.03
CA MET A 437 3.37 -12.48 -6.69
C MET A 437 3.41 -12.01 -8.16
N GLU A 438 2.27 -11.92 -8.80
CA GLU A 438 2.17 -11.47 -10.20
C GLU A 438 2.51 -9.99 -10.37
N ASP A 439 2.16 -9.14 -9.37
CA ASP A 439 2.50 -7.71 -9.37
C ASP A 439 4.00 -7.44 -9.28
N LEU A 440 4.76 -8.42 -8.78
CA LEU A 440 6.21 -8.34 -8.57
C LEU A 440 7.03 -8.94 -9.71
N ILE A 441 6.38 -9.60 -10.66
CA ILE A 441 7.03 -10.32 -11.75
C ILE A 441 6.72 -9.62 -13.06
N LYS A 442 7.78 -9.30 -13.81
CA LYS A 442 7.69 -8.69 -15.13
C LYS A 442 6.96 -9.62 -16.09
N PRO A 443 5.87 -9.17 -16.76
CA PRO A 443 5.28 -9.92 -17.87
C PRO A 443 6.25 -9.94 -19.06
N GLU A 444 6.74 -11.11 -19.42
CA GLU A 444 7.59 -11.31 -20.58
C GLU A 444 7.39 -12.69 -21.18
N GLU A 445 7.67 -12.80 -22.48
CA GLU A 445 7.62 -14.08 -23.19
C GLU A 445 8.84 -14.93 -22.82
N MET A 446 8.57 -16.16 -22.39
CA MET A 446 9.58 -17.12 -21.98
C MET A 446 9.54 -18.35 -22.86
N VAL A 447 10.71 -18.92 -23.15
CA VAL A 447 10.82 -20.25 -23.73
C VAL A 447 10.87 -21.26 -22.58
N VAL A 448 9.87 -22.12 -22.49
CA VAL A 448 9.77 -23.19 -21.49
C VAL A 448 10.21 -24.49 -22.13
N THR A 449 11.13 -25.18 -21.51
CA THR A 449 11.64 -26.46 -22.01
C THR A 449 11.49 -27.56 -20.96
N LEU A 450 11.13 -28.75 -21.42
CA LEU A 450 11.13 -29.97 -20.63
C LEU A 450 12.03 -30.98 -21.31
N SER A 451 13.02 -31.47 -20.58
CA SER A 451 13.88 -32.54 -21.08
C SER A 451 13.24 -33.92 -20.90
N HIS A 452 13.74 -34.91 -21.66
CA HIS A 452 13.32 -36.30 -21.51
C HIS A 452 13.55 -36.84 -20.11
N GLY A 453 14.62 -36.39 -19.44
CA GLY A 453 14.91 -36.72 -18.03
C GLY A 453 13.99 -36.05 -17.01
N GLY A 454 13.04 -35.24 -17.43
CA GLY A 454 12.05 -34.60 -16.57
C GLY A 454 12.51 -33.29 -15.95
N TYR A 455 13.50 -32.61 -16.51
CA TYR A 455 14.00 -31.31 -16.04
C TYR A 455 13.34 -30.16 -16.80
N MET A 456 12.77 -29.22 -16.06
CA MET A 456 12.16 -27.99 -16.60
C MET A 456 13.03 -26.78 -16.35
N LYS A 457 13.07 -25.89 -17.31
CA LYS A 457 13.65 -24.56 -17.20
C LYS A 457 12.90 -23.55 -18.07
N THR A 458 13.08 -22.28 -17.76
CA THR A 458 12.63 -21.17 -18.58
C THR A 458 13.81 -20.29 -18.96
N GLN A 459 13.67 -19.59 -20.08
CA GLN A 459 14.65 -18.65 -20.55
C GLN A 459 13.92 -17.51 -21.26
N PRO A 460 14.28 -16.22 -21.03
CA PRO A 460 13.70 -15.13 -21.79
C PRO A 460 13.87 -15.35 -23.29
N MET A 461 12.82 -15.06 -24.06
CA MET A 461 12.82 -15.34 -25.51
C MET A 461 13.92 -14.58 -26.25
N ASP A 462 14.20 -13.34 -25.82
CA ASP A 462 15.26 -12.53 -26.41
C ASP A 462 16.66 -13.11 -26.16
N ASP A 463 16.91 -13.62 -24.97
CA ASP A 463 18.17 -14.29 -24.61
C ASP A 463 18.32 -15.60 -25.38
N TYR A 464 17.25 -16.34 -25.51
CA TYR A 464 17.23 -17.59 -26.28
C TYR A 464 17.57 -17.37 -27.75
N ARG A 465 17.00 -16.33 -28.38
CA ARG A 465 17.29 -15.92 -29.75
C ARG A 465 18.74 -15.44 -29.92
N ALA A 466 19.24 -14.63 -28.98
CA ALA A 466 20.61 -14.13 -29.02
C ALA A 466 21.66 -15.25 -28.92
N GLN A 467 21.39 -16.24 -28.07
CA GLN A 467 22.27 -17.41 -27.92
C GLN A 467 22.30 -18.28 -29.17
N LYS A 468 21.21 -18.41 -29.92
CA LYS A 468 21.16 -19.09 -31.19
C LYS A 468 21.99 -18.39 -32.31
N ARG A 469 22.00 -17.06 -32.31
CA ARG A 469 22.74 -16.25 -33.28
C ARG A 469 24.27 -16.22 -33.06
N GLY A 470 24.74 -16.41 -31.83
CA GLY A 470 26.15 -16.31 -31.43
C GLY A 470 26.97 -17.61 -31.46
N GLY A 471 26.34 -18.73 -31.74
CA GLY A 471 26.95 -20.03 -31.56
C GLY A 471 27.47 -20.71 -32.80
N ARG A 472 28.69 -20.44 -33.25
CA ARG A 472 29.49 -21.52 -33.84
C ARG A 472 29.67 -22.58 -32.76
N GLY A 473 29.05 -23.75 -32.98
CA GLY A 473 29.08 -24.84 -32.04
C GLY A 473 30.48 -25.22 -31.61
N LYS A 474 30.84 -24.85 -30.42
CA LYS A 474 31.71 -25.72 -29.63
C LYS A 474 30.76 -26.72 -29.00
N GLN A 475 30.78 -27.95 -29.45
CA GLN A 475 30.33 -29.08 -28.68
C GLN A 475 30.85 -28.82 -27.24
N ALA A 476 29.95 -28.65 -26.29
CA ALA A 476 30.33 -28.76 -24.92
C ALA A 476 30.83 -30.17 -24.72
N ALA A 477 32.13 -30.33 -24.84
CA ALA A 477 32.80 -31.59 -24.59
C ALA A 477 32.53 -31.97 -23.16
N GLY A 478 31.88 -33.11 -22.93
CA GLY A 478 32.00 -33.83 -21.70
C GLY A 478 30.85 -33.86 -20.75
N THR A 479 29.62 -33.61 -21.13
CA THR A 479 28.49 -34.15 -20.37
C THR A 479 28.03 -35.45 -20.98
N LYS A 480 28.19 -36.51 -20.22
CA LYS A 480 27.53 -37.78 -20.41
C LYS A 480 26.01 -37.63 -20.28
N ASP A 481 25.39 -36.69 -20.95
CA ASP A 481 23.95 -36.49 -20.81
C ASP A 481 23.30 -36.86 -22.14
N GLU A 482 22.86 -38.06 -22.14
CA GLU A 482 21.91 -38.70 -23.05
C GLU A 482 20.51 -38.09 -22.87
N ASP A 483 20.41 -36.80 -22.51
CA ASP A 483 19.16 -36.09 -22.36
C ASP A 483 18.93 -35.08 -23.50
N PHE A 484 17.70 -34.84 -23.86
CA PHE A 484 17.32 -33.94 -24.93
C PHE A 484 16.02 -33.17 -24.57
N ILE A 485 15.78 -32.08 -25.25
CA ILE A 485 14.56 -31.31 -25.09
C ILE A 485 13.40 -32.00 -25.78
N GLU A 486 12.49 -32.54 -25.02
CA GLU A 486 11.32 -33.28 -25.50
C GLU A 486 10.15 -32.36 -25.80
N LYS A 487 9.92 -31.34 -24.93
CA LYS A 487 8.85 -30.35 -25.10
C LYS A 487 9.40 -28.95 -24.99
N MET A 488 8.95 -28.06 -25.88
CA MET A 488 9.31 -26.66 -25.91
C MET A 488 8.11 -25.85 -26.36
N PHE A 489 7.83 -24.78 -25.67
CA PHE A 489 6.78 -23.81 -26.02
C PHE A 489 7.10 -22.42 -25.50
N VAL A 490 6.45 -21.41 -26.06
CA VAL A 490 6.54 -20.04 -25.64
C VAL A 490 5.32 -19.71 -24.78
N ALA A 491 5.55 -19.15 -23.61
CA ALA A 491 4.49 -18.72 -22.71
C ALA A 491 4.91 -17.45 -21.98
N ASN A 492 3.94 -16.64 -21.57
CA ASN A 492 4.20 -15.47 -20.73
C ASN A 492 4.50 -15.90 -19.28
N THR A 493 5.34 -15.15 -18.59
CA THR A 493 5.67 -15.41 -17.15
C THR A 493 4.45 -15.57 -16.27
N HIS A 494 3.33 -14.91 -16.59
CA HIS A 494 2.09 -14.95 -15.82
C HIS A 494 1.11 -16.05 -16.26
N ASP A 495 1.43 -16.78 -17.32
CA ASP A 495 0.58 -17.87 -17.81
C ASP A 495 0.63 -19.10 -16.89
N TYR A 496 -0.45 -19.87 -16.92
CA TYR A 496 -0.46 -21.22 -16.35
C TYR A 496 0.03 -22.25 -17.34
N ILE A 497 0.69 -23.27 -16.82
CA ILE A 497 0.97 -24.52 -17.50
C ILE A 497 0.08 -25.58 -16.87
N LEU A 498 -0.80 -26.19 -17.67
CA LEU A 498 -1.61 -27.32 -17.24
C LEU A 498 -0.79 -28.59 -17.41
N CYS A 499 -0.54 -29.30 -16.30
CA CYS A 499 0.25 -30.52 -16.25
C CYS A 499 -0.66 -31.71 -16.00
N PHE A 500 -0.86 -32.54 -17.03
CA PHE A 500 -1.70 -33.74 -16.96
C PHE A 500 -0.87 -34.97 -16.67
N SER A 501 -1.23 -35.71 -15.64
CA SER A 501 -0.53 -36.92 -15.27
C SER A 501 -1.15 -38.17 -15.90
N ASN A 502 -0.37 -39.26 -15.95
CA ASN A 502 -0.83 -40.59 -16.40
C ASN A 502 -1.99 -41.14 -15.55
N ARG A 503 -2.17 -40.64 -14.33
CA ARG A 503 -3.28 -41.01 -13.42
C ARG A 503 -4.54 -40.20 -13.60
N GLY A 504 -4.61 -39.39 -14.66
CA GLY A 504 -5.76 -38.56 -14.98
C GLY A 504 -5.92 -37.35 -14.08
N ARG A 505 -4.88 -36.92 -13.40
CA ARG A 505 -4.87 -35.73 -12.58
C ARG A 505 -4.30 -34.54 -13.32
N LEU A 506 -4.76 -33.35 -12.95
CA LEU A 506 -4.27 -32.08 -13.43
C LEU A 506 -3.61 -31.32 -12.30
N TYR A 507 -2.43 -30.76 -12.58
CA TYR A 507 -1.73 -29.83 -11.73
C TYR A 507 -1.52 -28.51 -12.48
N TRP A 508 -1.57 -27.40 -11.75
CA TRP A 508 -1.28 -26.07 -12.30
C TRP A 508 0.12 -25.62 -11.90
N LEU A 509 0.84 -25.06 -12.85
CA LEU A 509 2.16 -24.51 -12.61
C LEU A 509 2.25 -23.15 -13.30
N LYS A 510 2.56 -22.10 -12.53
CA LYS A 510 2.85 -20.80 -13.12
C LYS A 510 4.22 -20.80 -13.78
N VAL A 511 4.32 -20.18 -14.95
CA VAL A 511 5.59 -20.09 -15.69
C VAL A 511 6.69 -19.46 -14.82
N TYR A 512 6.38 -18.44 -14.03
CA TYR A 512 7.36 -17.82 -13.15
C TYR A 512 7.87 -18.73 -12.00
N ASN A 513 7.19 -19.82 -11.70
CA ASN A 513 7.65 -20.81 -10.72
C ASN A 513 8.63 -21.84 -11.30
N VAL A 514 8.79 -21.85 -12.62
CA VAL A 514 9.79 -22.67 -13.29
C VAL A 514 11.12 -21.91 -13.26
N PRO A 515 12.22 -22.52 -12.79
CA PRO A 515 13.49 -21.81 -12.65
C PRO A 515 14.03 -21.35 -13.99
N GLN A 516 14.62 -20.18 -14.01
CA GLN A 516 15.38 -19.68 -15.15
C GLN A 516 16.74 -20.35 -15.21
N GLY A 517 17.18 -20.67 -16.41
CA GLY A 517 18.49 -21.25 -16.64
C GLY A 517 18.98 -20.99 -18.04
N GLY A 518 20.28 -20.74 -18.19
CA GLY A 518 20.93 -20.62 -19.48
C GLY A 518 20.99 -21.95 -20.24
N ARG A 519 21.54 -21.93 -21.46
CA ARG A 519 21.61 -23.09 -22.35
C ARG A 519 22.25 -24.33 -21.72
N GLY A 520 23.26 -24.15 -20.88
CA GLY A 520 23.93 -25.24 -20.16
C GLY A 520 23.32 -25.69 -18.84
N ALA A 521 22.27 -25.00 -18.37
CA ALA A 521 21.61 -25.33 -17.13
C ALA A 521 20.62 -26.49 -17.33
N ARG A 522 20.57 -27.43 -16.39
CA ARG A 522 19.58 -28.52 -16.40
C ARG A 522 18.17 -28.07 -16.09
N GLY A 523 18.03 -27.07 -15.24
CA GLY A 523 16.76 -26.69 -14.64
C GLY A 523 16.46 -27.52 -13.39
N LYS A 524 15.18 -27.68 -13.08
CA LYS A 524 14.71 -28.37 -11.89
C LYS A 524 13.82 -29.57 -12.27
N PRO A 525 13.97 -30.71 -11.58
CA PRO A 525 13.08 -31.86 -11.85
C PRO A 525 11.62 -31.48 -11.64
N ILE A 526 10.76 -31.89 -12.55
CA ILE A 526 9.32 -31.60 -12.47
C ILE A 526 8.68 -32.19 -11.21
N VAL A 527 9.20 -33.28 -10.71
CA VAL A 527 8.77 -33.89 -9.45
C VAL A 527 8.99 -33.00 -8.22
N ASN A 528 9.90 -32.03 -8.32
CA ASN A 528 10.15 -31.05 -7.29
C ASN A 528 9.29 -29.77 -7.44
N LEU A 529 8.61 -29.61 -8.57
CA LEU A 529 7.73 -28.48 -8.86
C LEU A 529 6.26 -28.82 -8.59
N LEU A 530 5.90 -30.08 -8.64
CA LEU A 530 4.52 -30.56 -8.51
C LEU A 530 4.43 -31.66 -7.44
N PRO A 531 3.32 -31.76 -6.69
CA PRO A 531 3.12 -32.77 -5.65
C PRO A 531 2.70 -34.12 -6.25
N LEU A 532 3.56 -34.71 -7.07
CA LEU A 532 3.30 -36.00 -7.73
C LEU A 532 3.40 -37.15 -6.73
N GLU A 533 2.54 -38.15 -6.89
CA GLU A 533 2.61 -39.42 -6.16
C GLU A 533 3.70 -40.34 -6.76
N GLU A 534 4.10 -41.35 -5.99
CA GLU A 534 5.08 -42.33 -6.47
C GLU A 534 4.57 -43.02 -7.73
N GLY A 535 5.39 -43.04 -8.78
CA GLY A 535 5.07 -43.65 -10.08
C GLY A 535 4.14 -42.78 -10.96
N GLU A 536 3.72 -41.61 -10.50
CA GLU A 536 2.96 -40.68 -11.32
C GLU A 536 3.89 -39.90 -12.25
N LYS A 537 3.53 -39.81 -13.52
CA LYS A 537 4.30 -39.11 -14.55
C LYS A 537 3.44 -38.09 -15.29
N ILE A 538 4.02 -36.98 -15.68
CA ILE A 538 3.36 -35.95 -16.50
C ILE A 538 3.44 -36.35 -17.96
N ASN A 539 2.29 -36.51 -18.61
CA ASN A 539 2.17 -36.88 -20.02
C ASN A 539 1.90 -35.70 -20.95
N ALA A 540 1.35 -34.60 -20.44
CA ALA A 540 1.06 -33.43 -21.26
C ALA A 540 1.32 -32.15 -20.47
N LEU A 541 1.88 -31.14 -21.15
CA LEU A 541 2.06 -29.78 -20.67
C LEU A 541 1.38 -28.83 -21.65
N LEU A 542 0.39 -28.10 -21.19
CA LEU A 542 -0.41 -27.21 -22.02
C LEU A 542 -0.32 -25.77 -21.45
N PRO A 543 0.32 -24.81 -22.17
CA PRO A 543 0.32 -23.41 -21.76
C PRO A 543 -1.05 -22.79 -22.00
N VAL A 544 -1.53 -22.01 -21.03
CA VAL A 544 -2.85 -21.37 -21.09
C VAL A 544 -2.75 -19.91 -20.68
N LYS A 545 -3.20 -19.00 -21.55
CA LYS A 545 -3.28 -17.57 -21.26
C LYS A 545 -4.57 -17.20 -20.53
N ALA A 546 -5.69 -17.79 -20.95
CA ALA A 546 -7.00 -17.55 -20.36
C ALA A 546 -7.82 -18.83 -20.36
N PHE A 547 -8.68 -18.97 -19.37
CA PHE A 547 -9.63 -20.10 -19.25
C PHE A 547 -10.98 -19.68 -19.82
N ASP A 548 -11.13 -19.80 -21.15
CA ASP A 548 -12.36 -19.46 -21.84
C ASP A 548 -13.27 -20.66 -22.12
N ASP A 549 -14.44 -20.42 -22.68
CA ASP A 549 -15.42 -21.45 -23.08
C ASP A 549 -15.30 -21.85 -24.55
N ASP A 550 -14.42 -21.21 -25.31
CA ASP A 550 -14.23 -21.44 -26.75
C ASP A 550 -13.17 -22.49 -27.03
N HIS A 551 -12.38 -22.86 -26.03
CA HIS A 551 -11.35 -23.88 -26.09
C HIS A 551 -11.69 -25.06 -25.19
N TYR A 552 -11.16 -26.22 -25.57
CA TYR A 552 -11.39 -27.48 -24.87
C TYR A 552 -10.08 -28.19 -24.61
N VAL A 553 -10.05 -29.02 -23.57
CA VAL A 553 -9.00 -30.01 -23.38
C VAL A 553 -9.53 -31.36 -23.87
N PHE A 554 -8.92 -31.87 -24.91
CA PHE A 554 -9.22 -33.22 -25.44
C PHE A 554 -8.26 -34.22 -24.83
N MET A 555 -8.78 -35.28 -24.22
CA MET A 555 -8.01 -36.28 -23.49
C MET A 555 -8.29 -37.67 -24.06
N ALA A 556 -7.30 -38.54 -23.98
CA ALA A 556 -7.44 -39.94 -24.37
C ALA A 556 -6.77 -40.88 -23.37
N THR A 557 -7.39 -42.04 -23.13
CA THR A 557 -6.88 -43.06 -22.21
C THR A 557 -6.38 -44.29 -22.94
N SER A 558 -5.56 -45.09 -22.27
CA SER A 558 -4.99 -46.33 -22.82
C SER A 558 -6.06 -47.37 -23.24
N ASN A 559 -7.25 -47.32 -22.68
CA ASN A 559 -8.36 -48.19 -23.04
C ASN A 559 -9.21 -47.66 -24.20
N GLY A 560 -8.78 -46.58 -24.87
CA GLY A 560 -9.47 -46.03 -26.02
C GLY A 560 -10.64 -45.10 -25.69
N ILE A 561 -10.76 -44.66 -24.47
CA ILE A 561 -11.75 -43.68 -24.00
C ILE A 561 -11.22 -42.27 -24.30
N VAL A 562 -12.10 -41.42 -24.81
CA VAL A 562 -11.80 -40.00 -25.08
C VAL A 562 -12.79 -39.11 -24.36
N LYS A 563 -12.34 -37.91 -24.04
CA LYS A 563 -13.13 -36.91 -23.34
C LYS A 563 -12.73 -35.51 -23.81
N LYS A 564 -13.73 -34.65 -23.91
CA LYS A 564 -13.55 -33.25 -24.24
C LYS A 564 -14.17 -32.40 -23.13
N THR A 565 -13.38 -31.57 -22.47
CA THR A 565 -13.81 -30.75 -21.35
C THR A 565 -13.54 -29.29 -21.65
N PRO A 566 -14.50 -28.35 -21.43
CA PRO A 566 -14.25 -26.93 -21.61
C PRO A 566 -13.05 -26.46 -20.78
N LEU A 567 -12.19 -25.63 -21.35
CA LEU A 567 -11.01 -25.11 -20.67
C LEU A 567 -11.34 -24.34 -19.39
N SER A 568 -12.50 -23.66 -19.39
CA SER A 568 -13.02 -22.93 -18.20
C SER A 568 -13.26 -23.81 -16.98
N ASP A 569 -13.49 -25.11 -17.15
CA ASP A 569 -13.66 -26.06 -16.03
C ASP A 569 -12.37 -26.24 -15.20
N PHE A 570 -11.25 -25.83 -15.74
CA PHE A 570 -9.93 -25.90 -15.09
C PHE A 570 -9.47 -24.53 -14.54
N SER A 571 -10.35 -23.55 -14.44
CA SER A 571 -10.04 -22.18 -14.05
C SER A 571 -9.77 -21.97 -12.55
N ARG A 572 -9.98 -22.99 -11.72
CA ARG A 572 -9.83 -22.93 -10.26
C ARG A 572 -8.67 -23.80 -9.78
N PRO A 573 -7.44 -23.27 -9.74
CA PRO A 573 -6.27 -24.02 -9.29
C PRO A 573 -6.39 -24.53 -7.85
N ARG A 574 -5.90 -25.76 -7.66
CA ARG A 574 -5.74 -26.37 -6.32
C ARG A 574 -4.35 -26.97 -6.20
N THR A 575 -3.69 -26.73 -5.10
CA THR A 575 -2.30 -27.21 -4.84
C THR A 575 -2.16 -28.73 -4.92
N ALA A 576 -3.16 -29.46 -4.45
CA ALA A 576 -3.15 -30.94 -4.48
C ALA A 576 -3.53 -31.53 -5.86
N GLY A 577 -3.78 -30.69 -6.86
CA GLY A 577 -4.31 -31.11 -8.14
C GLY A 577 -5.80 -31.51 -8.08
N ILE A 578 -6.35 -31.80 -9.24
CA ILE A 578 -7.74 -32.25 -9.39
C ILE A 578 -7.81 -33.45 -10.34
N ILE A 579 -8.92 -34.18 -10.28
CA ILE A 579 -9.21 -35.20 -11.26
C ILE A 579 -9.68 -34.52 -12.57
N ALA A 580 -8.95 -34.77 -13.65
CA ALA A 580 -9.28 -34.29 -15.00
C ALA A 580 -10.14 -35.29 -15.79
N VAL A 581 -9.89 -36.58 -15.59
CA VAL A 581 -10.64 -37.68 -16.18
C VAL A 581 -10.72 -38.86 -15.20
N GLY A 582 -11.89 -39.45 -15.08
CA GLY A 582 -12.08 -40.70 -14.32
C GLY A 582 -11.48 -41.87 -15.09
N LEU A 583 -10.57 -42.59 -14.50
CA LEU A 583 -9.92 -43.77 -15.08
C LEU A 583 -10.45 -45.06 -14.46
N ASP A 584 -10.64 -46.10 -15.30
CA ASP A 584 -10.92 -47.44 -14.81
C ASP A 584 -9.62 -48.10 -14.28
N ASP A 585 -9.77 -49.22 -13.61
CA ASP A 585 -8.61 -49.98 -13.10
C ASP A 585 -7.68 -50.35 -14.27
N LYS A 586 -6.38 -50.13 -14.07
CA LYS A 586 -5.33 -50.36 -15.10
C LYS A 586 -5.43 -49.50 -16.36
N ASP A 587 -6.26 -48.47 -16.34
CA ASP A 587 -6.29 -47.47 -17.40
C ASP A 587 -5.41 -46.27 -17.06
N PHE A 588 -4.83 -45.64 -18.08
CA PHE A 588 -3.95 -44.50 -17.92
C PHE A 588 -4.30 -43.41 -18.91
N LEU A 589 -4.18 -42.17 -18.52
CA LEU A 589 -4.22 -41.04 -19.45
C LEU A 589 -2.95 -41.07 -20.31
N ILE A 590 -3.10 -41.13 -21.64
CA ILE A 590 -1.97 -41.19 -22.57
C ILE A 590 -1.64 -39.86 -23.18
N GLY A 591 -2.56 -38.92 -23.24
CA GLY A 591 -2.35 -37.61 -23.81
C GLY A 591 -3.49 -36.65 -23.56
N ALA A 592 -3.18 -35.38 -23.69
CA ALA A 592 -4.11 -34.26 -23.66
C ALA A 592 -3.66 -33.16 -24.59
N SER A 593 -4.61 -32.50 -25.24
CA SER A 593 -4.34 -31.37 -26.15
C SER A 593 -5.44 -30.34 -26.05
N ILE A 594 -5.11 -29.06 -26.26
CA ILE A 594 -6.10 -28.00 -26.39
C ILE A 594 -6.65 -27.94 -27.78
N THR A 595 -7.97 -27.91 -27.93
CA THR A 595 -8.68 -27.84 -29.21
C THR A 595 -9.65 -26.66 -29.22
N ASP A 596 -10.01 -26.18 -30.38
CA ASP A 596 -10.90 -25.02 -30.56
C ASP A 596 -12.25 -25.36 -31.23
N GLY A 597 -12.57 -26.64 -31.41
CA GLY A 597 -13.78 -27.11 -32.09
C GLY A 597 -13.65 -27.25 -33.58
N ARG A 598 -12.46 -27.04 -34.19
CA ARG A 598 -12.25 -26.99 -35.63
C ARG A 598 -11.29 -28.06 -36.17
N HIS A 599 -10.79 -28.93 -35.31
CA HIS A 599 -9.72 -29.88 -35.64
C HIS A 599 -10.22 -31.32 -35.67
N ASP A 600 -9.49 -32.18 -36.42
CA ASP A 600 -9.65 -33.61 -36.34
C ASP A 600 -8.72 -34.20 -35.27
N VAL A 601 -9.20 -35.26 -34.66
CA VAL A 601 -8.46 -36.05 -33.67
C VAL A 601 -8.09 -37.37 -34.27
N MET A 602 -6.84 -37.81 -34.04
CA MET A 602 -6.31 -39.09 -34.45
C MET A 602 -5.89 -39.93 -33.24
N LEU A 603 -6.29 -41.20 -33.21
CA LEU A 603 -5.93 -42.14 -32.16
C LEU A 603 -5.21 -43.33 -32.80
N PHE A 604 -4.14 -43.77 -32.13
CA PHE A 604 -3.30 -44.89 -32.58
C PHE A 604 -3.23 -45.97 -31.53
N SER A 605 -3.40 -47.24 -31.96
CA SER A 605 -3.23 -48.39 -31.08
C SER A 605 -1.88 -49.10 -31.32
N ASP A 606 -1.44 -49.85 -30.32
CA ASP A 606 -0.25 -50.68 -30.40
C ASP A 606 -0.40 -51.86 -31.39
N GLY A 607 -1.64 -52.17 -31.78
CA GLY A 607 -1.96 -53.12 -32.86
C GLY A 607 -1.83 -52.59 -34.29
N GLY A 608 -1.35 -51.34 -34.47
CA GLY A 608 -1.17 -50.75 -35.76
C GLY A 608 -2.43 -50.19 -36.40
N LYS A 609 -3.48 -49.97 -35.69
CA LYS A 609 -4.72 -49.37 -36.13
C LYS A 609 -4.80 -47.90 -35.72
N ALA A 610 -5.47 -47.08 -36.57
CA ALA A 610 -5.72 -45.69 -36.30
C ALA A 610 -7.16 -45.28 -36.64
N VAL A 611 -7.69 -44.30 -35.95
CA VAL A 611 -8.92 -43.60 -36.29
C VAL A 611 -8.66 -42.12 -36.43
N ARG A 612 -9.38 -41.48 -37.35
CA ARG A 612 -9.43 -40.03 -37.50
C ARG A 612 -10.88 -39.58 -37.51
N PHE A 613 -11.28 -38.69 -36.60
CA PHE A 613 -12.63 -38.19 -36.54
C PHE A 613 -12.64 -36.70 -36.16
N ASP A 614 -13.75 -36.04 -36.47
CA ASP A 614 -13.98 -34.64 -36.05
C ASP A 614 -14.08 -34.57 -34.53
N GLU A 615 -13.40 -33.63 -33.90
CA GLU A 615 -13.47 -33.43 -32.45
C GLU A 615 -14.90 -33.20 -31.97
N ASN A 616 -15.77 -32.66 -32.80
CA ASN A 616 -17.20 -32.42 -32.47
C ASN A 616 -18.02 -33.70 -32.37
N ASP A 617 -17.50 -34.84 -32.82
CA ASP A 617 -18.12 -36.14 -32.55
C ASP A 617 -18.09 -36.53 -31.07
N VAL A 618 -17.28 -35.82 -30.27
CA VAL A 618 -17.24 -35.91 -28.84
C VAL A 618 -17.89 -34.64 -28.24
N ARG A 619 -18.99 -34.81 -27.54
CA ARG A 619 -19.61 -33.68 -26.84
C ARG A 619 -18.79 -33.21 -25.67
N PRO A 620 -18.81 -31.89 -25.34
CA PRO A 620 -18.18 -31.40 -24.12
C PRO A 620 -18.79 -32.05 -22.86
N MET A 621 -17.94 -32.40 -21.91
CA MET A 621 -18.32 -33.05 -20.65
C MET A 621 -17.61 -32.40 -19.48
N GLY A 622 -18.18 -32.55 -18.27
CA GLY A 622 -17.54 -32.08 -17.04
C GLY A 622 -16.31 -32.89 -16.63
N ARG A 623 -15.53 -32.36 -15.73
CA ARG A 623 -14.24 -32.92 -15.27
C ARG A 623 -14.31 -34.37 -14.76
N THR A 624 -15.37 -34.72 -14.05
CA THR A 624 -15.53 -36.01 -13.39
C THR A 624 -16.09 -37.10 -14.32
N ALA A 625 -16.49 -36.74 -15.52
CA ALA A 625 -16.99 -37.73 -16.50
C ALA A 625 -15.88 -38.66 -16.96
N ARG A 626 -16.22 -39.92 -17.24
CA ARG A 626 -15.27 -40.93 -17.73
C ARG A 626 -14.95 -40.77 -19.22
N GLY A 627 -15.85 -40.17 -19.97
CA GLY A 627 -15.70 -40.02 -21.41
C GLY A 627 -16.51 -41.01 -22.22
N VAL A 628 -16.20 -41.07 -23.50
CA VAL A 628 -16.87 -41.93 -24.48
C VAL A 628 -15.83 -42.75 -25.22
N ILE A 629 -16.25 -43.82 -25.89
CA ILE A 629 -15.36 -44.66 -26.70
C ILE A 629 -14.89 -43.83 -27.90
N GLY A 630 -13.59 -43.61 -28.01
CA GLY A 630 -12.95 -43.00 -29.18
C GLY A 630 -12.57 -44.03 -30.23
N MET A 631 -12.01 -45.15 -29.79
CA MET A 631 -11.59 -46.25 -30.63
C MET A 631 -11.92 -47.60 -29.98
N LYS A 632 -12.47 -48.54 -30.73
CA LYS A 632 -12.67 -49.92 -30.28
C LYS A 632 -11.38 -50.69 -30.46
N LEU A 633 -10.75 -51.05 -29.36
CA LEU A 633 -9.51 -51.79 -29.32
C LEU A 633 -9.76 -53.30 -29.42
N ALA A 634 -8.91 -54.02 -30.16
CA ALA A 634 -8.87 -55.45 -30.13
C ALA A 634 -8.43 -55.97 -28.73
N GLN A 635 -8.74 -57.22 -28.43
CA GLN A 635 -8.37 -57.82 -27.14
C GLN A 635 -6.86 -57.78 -26.92
N GLY A 636 -6.46 -57.26 -25.72
CA GLY A 636 -5.07 -57.11 -25.35
C GLY A 636 -4.33 -55.95 -25.97
N LYS A 637 -5.04 -55.10 -26.73
CA LYS A 637 -4.46 -53.91 -27.38
C LYS A 637 -4.73 -52.63 -26.56
N LYS A 638 -3.82 -51.69 -26.62
CA LYS A 638 -3.87 -50.42 -25.95
C LYS A 638 -3.74 -49.24 -26.91
N LEU A 639 -4.39 -48.12 -26.57
CA LEU A 639 -4.15 -46.86 -27.26
C LEU A 639 -2.80 -46.31 -26.82
N ILE A 640 -2.02 -45.82 -27.74
CA ILE A 640 -0.65 -45.34 -27.49
C ILE A 640 -0.44 -43.86 -27.77
N SER A 641 -1.24 -43.26 -28.67
CA SER A 641 -1.05 -41.87 -29.08
C SER A 641 -2.37 -41.18 -29.36
N LEU A 642 -2.42 -39.91 -28.97
CA LEU A 642 -3.44 -38.94 -29.33
C LEU A 642 -2.76 -37.82 -30.13
N LEU A 643 -3.23 -37.57 -31.34
CA LEU A 643 -2.74 -36.50 -32.21
C LEU A 643 -3.91 -35.61 -32.61
N VAL A 644 -3.66 -34.30 -32.71
CA VAL A 644 -4.60 -33.31 -33.26
C VAL A 644 -4.09 -32.85 -34.60
N ALA A 645 -4.86 -33.09 -35.67
CA ALA A 645 -4.48 -32.74 -37.01
C ALA A 645 -4.74 -31.25 -37.27
N GLU A 646 -3.68 -30.47 -37.38
CA GLU A 646 -3.75 -29.02 -37.60
C GLU A 646 -3.35 -28.62 -39.03
N ASP A 647 -2.38 -29.32 -39.62
CA ASP A 647 -1.84 -29.05 -40.96
C ASP A 647 -1.91 -30.30 -41.86
N GLU A 648 -2.61 -30.19 -42.97
CA GLU A 648 -2.73 -31.28 -43.96
C GLU A 648 -1.41 -31.64 -44.67
N ASN A 649 -0.36 -30.84 -44.50
CA ASN A 649 0.99 -31.11 -45.03
C ASN A 649 1.87 -31.93 -44.08
N ASP A 650 1.39 -32.21 -42.86
CA ASP A 650 2.11 -33.01 -41.87
C ASP A 650 2.15 -34.50 -42.28
N PHE A 651 3.11 -35.19 -41.68
CA PHE A 651 3.27 -36.64 -41.78
C PHE A 651 3.02 -37.28 -40.41
N VAL A 652 2.45 -38.45 -40.40
CA VAL A 652 2.41 -39.32 -39.23
C VAL A 652 3.60 -40.24 -39.26
N LEU A 653 4.48 -40.14 -38.29
CA LEU A 653 5.60 -41.06 -38.11
C LEU A 653 5.19 -42.16 -37.13
N THR A 654 5.24 -43.41 -37.56
CA THR A 654 4.96 -44.56 -36.69
C THR A 654 6.23 -45.40 -36.53
N ALA A 655 6.40 -45.96 -35.34
CA ALA A 655 7.54 -46.82 -35.01
C ALA A 655 7.09 -48.07 -34.26
N THR A 656 7.77 -49.19 -34.48
CA THR A 656 7.48 -50.48 -33.83
C THR A 656 8.60 -50.93 -32.90
N GLU A 657 8.30 -51.85 -32.00
CA GLU A 657 9.24 -52.32 -30.96
C GLU A 657 10.50 -52.98 -31.52
N ASN A 658 10.44 -53.53 -32.72
CA ASN A 658 11.61 -54.16 -33.36
C ASN A 658 12.42 -53.21 -34.22
N GLY A 659 12.16 -51.88 -34.14
CA GLY A 659 12.95 -50.85 -34.78
C GLY A 659 12.53 -50.52 -36.19
N PHE A 660 11.34 -50.88 -36.63
CA PHE A 660 10.75 -50.51 -37.92
C PHE A 660 9.86 -49.33 -37.83
N GLY A 661 9.70 -48.57 -38.89
CA GLY A 661 8.81 -47.44 -38.94
C GLY A 661 8.72 -46.81 -40.31
N LYS A 662 7.87 -45.79 -40.42
CA LYS A 662 7.64 -45.01 -41.64
C LYS A 662 6.99 -43.68 -41.32
N ARG A 663 7.07 -42.78 -42.29
CA ARG A 663 6.20 -41.57 -42.30
C ARG A 663 5.14 -41.73 -43.38
N THR A 664 3.92 -41.36 -43.04
CA THR A 664 2.77 -41.42 -43.95
C THR A 664 2.11 -40.05 -44.00
N PRO A 665 1.81 -39.50 -45.21
CA PRO A 665 1.09 -38.23 -45.28
C PRO A 665 -0.23 -38.32 -44.52
N ILE A 666 -0.55 -37.26 -43.74
CA ILE A 666 -1.75 -37.22 -42.93
C ILE A 666 -3.04 -37.38 -43.77
N THR A 667 -3.00 -36.96 -45.02
CA THR A 667 -4.08 -37.03 -45.98
C THR A 667 -4.52 -38.46 -46.32
N GLU A 668 -3.66 -39.46 -46.10
CA GLU A 668 -4.00 -40.87 -46.28
C GLU A 668 -4.92 -41.42 -45.16
N TYR A 669 -5.05 -40.70 -44.05
CA TYR A 669 -5.96 -41.01 -42.96
C TYR A 669 -7.30 -40.31 -43.22
N THR A 670 -8.28 -41.08 -43.67
CA THR A 670 -9.62 -40.53 -43.97
C THR A 670 -10.42 -40.36 -42.70
N ARG A 671 -11.22 -39.28 -42.64
CA ARG A 671 -12.12 -38.99 -41.55
C ARG A 671 -13.26 -40.01 -41.51
N HIS A 672 -13.47 -40.63 -40.35
CA HIS A 672 -14.58 -41.54 -40.06
C HIS A 672 -15.24 -41.17 -38.76
N ALA A 673 -16.32 -41.84 -38.39
CA ALA A 673 -16.93 -41.68 -37.09
C ALA A 673 -16.02 -42.29 -36.00
N ARG A 674 -16.12 -41.75 -34.78
CA ARG A 674 -15.48 -42.36 -33.61
C ARG A 674 -16.05 -43.74 -33.30
N ALA A 675 -15.43 -44.46 -32.37
CA ALA A 675 -15.84 -45.76 -31.86
C ALA A 675 -15.82 -46.88 -32.94
N THR A 676 -14.97 -46.74 -33.93
CA THR A 676 -14.67 -47.79 -34.90
C THR A 676 -13.40 -48.56 -34.53
N GLN A 677 -13.14 -49.69 -35.17
CA GLN A 677 -11.88 -50.43 -35.01
C GLN A 677 -10.71 -49.76 -35.72
N GLY A 678 -11.00 -48.75 -36.53
CA GLY A 678 -10.02 -47.96 -37.26
C GLY A 678 -9.49 -48.63 -38.51
N MET A 679 -8.57 -47.91 -39.14
CA MET A 679 -7.88 -48.32 -40.38
C MET A 679 -6.44 -48.76 -40.05
N ILE A 680 -5.83 -49.50 -40.92
CA ILE A 680 -4.42 -49.91 -40.76
C ILE A 680 -3.55 -48.66 -40.88
N ALA A 681 -2.78 -48.35 -39.83
CA ALA A 681 -1.75 -47.28 -39.82
C ALA A 681 -0.39 -47.85 -40.24
N ILE A 682 -0.05 -49.01 -39.70
CA ILE A 682 1.11 -49.81 -40.05
C ILE A 682 0.75 -51.27 -39.92
N GLN A 683 1.16 -52.10 -40.86
CA GLN A 683 0.89 -53.53 -40.75
C GLN A 683 1.87 -54.17 -39.78
N THR A 684 1.35 -54.73 -38.67
CA THR A 684 2.14 -55.39 -37.64
C THR A 684 2.35 -56.86 -37.97
N SER A 685 3.54 -57.40 -37.68
CA SER A 685 3.93 -58.79 -37.87
C SER A 685 4.97 -59.19 -36.81
N GLU A 686 5.37 -60.46 -36.77
CA GLU A 686 6.47 -60.86 -35.89
C GLU A 686 7.79 -60.17 -36.21
N ARG A 687 7.97 -59.72 -37.45
CA ARG A 687 9.16 -58.98 -37.92
C ARG A 687 9.30 -57.61 -37.26
N ASN A 688 8.24 -56.82 -37.27
CA ASN A 688 8.28 -55.44 -36.79
C ASN A 688 7.74 -55.27 -35.37
N GLY A 689 6.92 -56.19 -34.87
CA GLY A 689 6.35 -56.14 -33.55
C GLY A 689 5.20 -55.12 -33.43
N ARG A 690 4.82 -54.86 -32.17
CA ARG A 690 3.75 -53.89 -31.91
C ARG A 690 4.22 -52.45 -32.09
N VAL A 691 3.29 -51.56 -32.38
CA VAL A 691 3.56 -50.15 -32.48
C VAL A 691 3.84 -49.58 -31.08
N VAL A 692 4.91 -48.81 -30.94
CA VAL A 692 5.30 -48.17 -29.68
C VAL A 692 5.06 -46.66 -29.66
N ALA A 693 5.05 -46.01 -30.82
CA ALA A 693 4.83 -44.58 -30.91
C ALA A 693 4.24 -44.17 -32.26
N ALA A 694 3.46 -43.11 -32.26
CA ALA A 694 3.02 -42.34 -33.40
C ALA A 694 3.06 -40.86 -33.08
N THR A 695 3.61 -40.04 -33.97
CA THR A 695 3.72 -38.62 -33.77
C THR A 695 3.57 -37.84 -35.07
N LEU A 696 3.13 -36.58 -35.00
CA LEU A 696 3.11 -35.68 -36.15
C LEU A 696 4.50 -35.09 -36.36
N VAL A 697 4.97 -35.12 -37.58
CA VAL A 697 6.29 -34.59 -37.99
C VAL A 697 6.23 -33.85 -39.29
N LYS A 698 7.17 -32.95 -39.49
CA LYS A 698 7.49 -32.30 -40.77
C LYS A 698 8.79 -32.83 -41.30
N PRO A 699 9.04 -32.74 -42.64
CA PRO A 699 10.25 -33.30 -43.25
C PRO A 699 11.57 -32.83 -42.63
N ASP A 700 11.60 -31.61 -42.11
CA ASP A 700 12.81 -31.00 -41.54
C ASP A 700 12.99 -31.29 -40.05
N ASP A 701 12.05 -31.97 -39.41
CA ASP A 701 12.12 -32.33 -37.99
C ASP A 701 13.17 -33.38 -37.70
N GLU A 702 13.63 -33.42 -36.47
CA GLU A 702 14.48 -34.47 -35.93
C GLU A 702 13.73 -35.27 -34.87
N ILE A 703 14.03 -36.52 -34.76
CA ILE A 703 13.46 -37.43 -33.77
C ILE A 703 14.55 -38.11 -32.96
N MET A 704 14.17 -38.53 -31.76
CA MET A 704 15.00 -39.35 -30.89
C MET A 704 14.35 -40.71 -30.72
N LEU A 705 15.10 -41.77 -31.06
CA LEU A 705 14.70 -43.14 -30.80
C LEU A 705 15.28 -43.62 -29.49
N ILE A 706 14.45 -44.23 -28.64
CA ILE A 706 14.78 -44.62 -27.26
C ILE A 706 14.60 -46.13 -27.13
N THR A 707 15.64 -46.84 -26.68
CA THR A 707 15.65 -48.30 -26.57
C THR A 707 15.54 -48.74 -25.11
N THR A 708 15.22 -50.04 -24.90
CA THR A 708 15.20 -50.67 -23.57
C THR A 708 16.56 -50.68 -22.89
N GLY A 709 17.64 -50.62 -23.64
CA GLY A 709 19.00 -50.50 -23.11
C GLY A 709 19.41 -49.10 -22.71
N GLY A 710 18.51 -48.12 -22.85
CA GLY A 710 18.79 -46.70 -22.56
C GLY A 710 19.59 -45.98 -23.65
N VAL A 711 19.68 -46.54 -24.83
CA VAL A 711 20.38 -45.95 -25.96
C VAL A 711 19.46 -44.92 -26.63
N LEU A 712 19.98 -43.72 -26.87
CA LEU A 712 19.32 -42.62 -27.59
C LEU A 712 19.96 -42.45 -28.96
N ILE A 713 19.17 -42.48 -30.05
CA ILE A 713 19.66 -42.26 -31.40
C ILE A 713 18.86 -41.16 -32.05
N ARG A 714 19.57 -40.11 -32.50
CA ARG A 714 18.99 -38.98 -33.23
C ARG A 714 18.93 -39.30 -34.71
N THR A 715 17.76 -39.11 -35.30
CA THR A 715 17.53 -39.34 -36.74
C THR A 715 16.74 -38.17 -37.34
N ARG A 716 17.09 -37.78 -38.57
CA ARG A 716 16.33 -36.77 -39.33
C ARG A 716 15.11 -37.41 -39.95
N VAL A 717 13.97 -36.72 -39.91
CA VAL A 717 12.70 -37.22 -40.47
C VAL A 717 12.80 -37.41 -41.99
N ASN A 718 13.54 -36.52 -42.68
CA ASN A 718 13.74 -36.63 -44.17
C ASN A 718 14.51 -37.88 -44.59
N GLU A 719 15.26 -38.51 -43.72
CA GLU A 719 15.95 -39.77 -43.95
C GLU A 719 15.01 -40.98 -43.86
N ILE A 720 13.81 -40.80 -43.33
CA ILE A 720 12.80 -41.85 -43.23
C ILE A 720 11.89 -41.81 -44.45
N ARG A 721 11.76 -42.93 -45.10
CA ARG A 721 10.96 -43.02 -46.31
C ARG A 721 9.48 -42.77 -46.07
N ALA A 722 8.90 -41.91 -46.91
CA ALA A 722 7.46 -41.73 -46.98
C ALA A 722 6.82 -42.95 -47.65
N MET A 723 5.84 -43.54 -46.98
CA MET A 723 5.17 -44.77 -47.41
C MET A 723 3.67 -44.68 -47.17
N SER A 724 2.95 -45.51 -47.93
CA SER A 724 1.52 -45.62 -47.73
C SER A 724 1.16 -46.29 -46.38
N ARG A 725 -0.08 -46.09 -45.94
CA ARG A 725 -0.62 -46.48 -44.66
C ARG A 725 -0.50 -48.00 -44.39
N ALA A 726 -0.79 -48.87 -45.38
CA ALA A 726 -0.91 -50.31 -45.19
C ALA A 726 0.42 -51.08 -45.36
N THR A 727 1.55 -50.47 -45.17
CA THR A 727 2.86 -51.09 -45.26
C THR A 727 3.47 -51.44 -43.89
N GLN A 728 4.49 -52.30 -43.87
CA GLN A 728 5.22 -52.71 -42.65
C GLN A 728 6.30 -51.70 -42.21
N GLY A 729 6.60 -50.71 -43.05
CA GLY A 729 7.67 -49.75 -42.80
C GLY A 729 9.06 -50.27 -43.17
N VAL A 730 10.06 -49.46 -42.85
CA VAL A 730 11.48 -49.72 -43.08
C VAL A 730 12.21 -49.74 -41.73
N THR A 731 13.42 -50.28 -41.72
CA THR A 731 14.28 -50.25 -40.55
C THR A 731 14.66 -48.82 -40.19
N LEU A 732 14.32 -48.38 -39.01
CA LEU A 732 14.72 -47.11 -38.43
C LEU A 732 16.02 -47.21 -37.63
N ILE A 733 16.17 -48.34 -36.91
CA ILE A 733 17.31 -48.62 -36.05
C ILE A 733 17.57 -50.12 -36.06
N ASN A 734 18.85 -50.50 -36.07
CA ASN A 734 19.27 -51.89 -35.83
C ASN A 734 19.45 -52.08 -34.31
N LEU A 735 18.64 -52.97 -33.75
CA LEU A 735 18.64 -53.28 -32.30
C LEU A 735 19.52 -54.48 -32.04
N ASP A 736 20.19 -54.45 -30.89
CA ASP A 736 20.94 -55.61 -30.36
C ASP A 736 19.99 -56.72 -29.97
N LYS A 737 20.53 -57.93 -29.81
CA LYS A 737 19.72 -59.09 -29.49
C LYS A 737 19.05 -58.92 -28.11
N GLY A 738 17.72 -58.99 -28.10
CA GLY A 738 16.90 -58.80 -26.89
C GLY A 738 16.58 -57.36 -26.55
N GLU A 739 17.07 -56.40 -27.30
CA GLU A 739 16.75 -54.99 -27.17
C GLU A 739 15.49 -54.63 -27.97
N LYS A 740 14.67 -53.70 -27.42
CA LYS A 740 13.45 -53.22 -28.05
C LYS A 740 13.44 -51.70 -28.11
N LEU A 741 12.80 -51.14 -29.12
CA LEU A 741 12.46 -49.72 -29.16
C LEU A 741 11.28 -49.53 -28.19
N ILE A 742 11.38 -48.59 -27.26
CA ILE A 742 10.33 -48.28 -26.30
C ILE A 742 9.59 -47.00 -26.56
N SER A 743 10.24 -46.05 -27.19
CA SER A 743 9.63 -44.73 -27.49
C SER A 743 10.32 -44.06 -28.66
N LEU A 744 9.60 -43.11 -29.23
CA LEU A 744 10.08 -42.18 -30.23
C LEU A 744 9.53 -40.82 -29.86
N GLU A 745 10.42 -39.83 -29.72
CA GLU A 745 10.05 -38.48 -29.39
C GLU A 745 10.56 -37.49 -30.44
N LYS A 746 9.75 -36.51 -30.80
CA LYS A 746 10.17 -35.41 -31.64
C LYS A 746 11.12 -34.51 -30.84
N VAL A 747 12.26 -34.13 -31.43
CA VAL A 747 13.16 -33.15 -30.82
C VAL A 747 12.59 -31.75 -31.04
N ALA A 748 12.22 -31.09 -29.96
CA ALA A 748 11.63 -29.76 -30.04
C ALA A 748 12.65 -28.67 -30.37
N GLU A 749 13.92 -28.87 -29.99
CA GLU A 749 15.04 -27.98 -30.28
C GLU A 749 15.95 -28.62 -31.33
N SER A 750 15.84 -28.15 -32.57
CA SER A 750 16.70 -28.64 -33.65
C SER A 750 17.98 -27.81 -33.78
N ASP A 751 19.09 -28.45 -34.15
CA ASP A 751 20.34 -27.74 -34.45
C ASP A 751 20.33 -27.00 -35.80
N ASN A 752 19.24 -27.06 -36.58
CA ASN A 752 19.10 -26.40 -37.87
C ASN A 752 18.82 -24.90 -37.71
N GLU A 753 19.77 -24.09 -38.19
CA GLU A 753 19.79 -22.62 -38.07
C GLU A 753 18.79 -21.88 -38.99
N ASP A 754 17.95 -22.58 -39.80
CA ASP A 754 17.27 -21.94 -40.94
C ASP A 754 15.77 -21.62 -40.77
N GLU A 755 15.11 -21.95 -39.67
CA GLU A 755 13.64 -21.80 -39.55
C GLU A 755 13.10 -20.65 -38.66
N LEU A 756 13.91 -19.71 -38.21
CA LEU A 756 13.41 -18.54 -37.49
C LEU A 756 13.80 -17.22 -38.19
N GLY A 757 13.73 -17.18 -39.46
CA GLY A 757 13.89 -15.97 -40.25
C GLY A 757 12.64 -15.67 -41.06
N GLU A 758 11.64 -15.03 -40.45
CA GLU A 758 10.76 -14.03 -41.05
C GLU A 758 9.85 -13.47 -39.95
#